data_4e953d0cb781963c6b674c99b708d33e
#
_entry.id   4e953d0cb781963c6b674c99b708d33e
#
_cell.length_a   1.000
_cell.length_b   1.000
_cell.length_c   1.000
_cell.angle_alpha   90.00
_cell.angle_beta   90.00
_cell.angle_gamma   90.00
#
_symmetry.space_group_name_H-M   'P 1'
#
loop_
_entity.id
_entity.type
_entity.pdbx_description
1 polymer ?
#
loop_
_entity_poly.entity_id
_entity_poly.type
_entity_poly.pdbx_seq_one_letter_code
_entity_poly.pdbx_strand_id
1 'polypeptide(L)'
;MPVVSPVLRISLSGIAKLAKVQRPVVSMWRSRTAATESPFPSPIATDRGRELFDAYEVATWMLSTGRGNNPDAVADAAMYATFDGLTPGDSVAFGALTALITLRATHGTSLSQLDRDAILDLADEADPDNLFLTREVEAVEQDLPAFARFVDVLVDSAYGAAAAFESLLAERFRDGRRTLTRVALSPDMTALIEALAVELVRSNSAGEPDSPTLVDPTGSGGDLLLRAVLAMGEDADVTVVTADTITDAARLLRRRLLVHGIPRRGFTVSEAGVFDLKDAAIHIAQYPTAEEPTASPAAILSSIENIALQMDDSQRAIIVAPASVLVDSGLARDAEQIRASILRSGRVRAVVRLPRGLVTTNQRQALSVWVLGPAHADIPLGDRWTMTADLSDGALATDTRLDLVSDLAAAMGDRRTVRSHSFRFAHPTMTSGILARSGSLVEVSTTVTHNAVVDEPERSPLARDAAAIPARVDGMLAAMGETFPLSPGSVSPATTRQTLPLATMGNLAREGHVRCLSGTRLRAEHVGAGHGFIVIGTDELTGRSPVGSRTADRLLFADSYPAGRLTEPGDVIICTGASMRAWVDREGSSVVAFPARILRISDSDPAGLLPDVLAADVEAQRSSDWKRWTVRRIVQEERAPLTTTLATLRSERAALLDRLHQLDQLTDLLVDGVAAGSLTLTGTDADSNLSPKGTH
;
A
#
# COMPACT_ATOMS: atom_id res chain seq x y z
N MET A 1 4.75 -31.65 45.97
CA MET A 1 3.88 -32.36 45.00
C MET A 1 4.19 -31.83 43.63
N PRO A 2 4.42 -32.65 42.60
CA PRO A 2 4.62 -32.12 41.26
C PRO A 2 3.32 -31.45 40.84
N VAL A 3 3.41 -30.19 40.45
CA VAL A 3 2.33 -29.43 39.83
C VAL A 3 2.02 -30.11 38.50
N VAL A 4 0.89 -30.81 38.43
CA VAL A 4 0.40 -31.39 37.18
C VAL A 4 0.02 -30.19 36.29
N SER A 5 0.86 -29.87 35.32
CA SER A 5 0.54 -28.87 34.31
C SER A 5 -0.81 -29.21 33.68
N PRO A 6 -1.74 -28.28 33.57
CA PRO A 6 -3.03 -28.54 32.91
C PRO A 6 -2.79 -29.02 31.50
N VAL A 7 -3.36 -30.18 31.15
CA VAL A 7 -3.26 -30.75 29.80
C VAL A 7 -3.95 -29.80 28.81
N LEU A 8 -3.18 -29.13 27.99
CA LEU A 8 -3.66 -28.18 26.99
C LEU A 8 -4.10 -28.93 25.73
N ARG A 9 -5.39 -28.82 25.40
CA ARG A 9 -6.03 -29.59 24.34
C ARG A 9 -6.04 -28.82 23.03
N ILE A 10 -5.63 -29.48 21.95
CA ILE A 10 -5.58 -28.87 20.61
C ILE A 10 -6.20 -29.82 19.58
N SER A 11 -6.99 -29.31 18.64
CA SER A 11 -7.56 -30.07 17.54
C SER A 11 -6.58 -30.22 16.37
N LEU A 12 -6.89 -31.12 15.39
CA LEU A 12 -6.11 -31.24 14.16
C LEU A 12 -6.00 -29.90 13.38
N SER A 13 -6.99 -29.04 13.51
CA SER A 13 -6.97 -27.72 12.90
C SER A 13 -6.04 -26.77 13.66
N GLY A 14 -6.05 -26.81 14.98
CA GLY A 14 -5.12 -26.09 15.84
C GLY A 14 -3.68 -26.54 15.62
N ILE A 15 -3.45 -27.86 15.51
CA ILE A 15 -2.14 -28.43 15.19
C ILE A 15 -1.62 -27.93 13.84
N ALA A 16 -2.47 -27.85 12.83
CA ALA A 16 -2.06 -27.32 11.52
C ALA A 16 -1.60 -25.85 11.60
N LYS A 17 -2.26 -25.06 12.44
CA LYS A 17 -1.90 -23.68 12.70
C LYS A 17 -0.59 -23.59 13.48
N LEU A 18 -0.45 -24.33 14.58
CA LEU A 18 0.77 -24.41 15.37
C LEU A 18 1.97 -24.80 14.51
N ALA A 19 1.77 -25.78 13.61
CA ALA A 19 2.80 -26.27 12.70
C ALA A 19 3.05 -25.35 11.49
N LYS A 20 2.26 -24.30 11.27
CA LYS A 20 2.27 -23.42 10.08
C LYS A 20 2.16 -24.20 8.76
N VAL A 21 1.23 -25.19 8.73
CA VAL A 21 0.95 -26.05 7.55
C VAL A 21 -0.55 -26.13 7.29
N GLN A 22 -0.93 -26.69 6.13
CA GLN A 22 -2.33 -26.95 5.81
C GLN A 22 -2.85 -28.18 6.59
N ARG A 23 -4.13 -28.17 7.02
CA ARG A 23 -4.75 -29.27 7.76
C ARG A 23 -4.60 -30.67 7.11
N PRO A 24 -4.70 -30.83 5.77
CA PRO A 24 -4.45 -32.13 5.13
C PRO A 24 -3.05 -32.70 5.41
N VAL A 25 -2.05 -31.85 5.61
CA VAL A 25 -0.66 -32.26 5.93
C VAL A 25 -0.62 -32.95 7.30
N VAL A 26 -1.30 -32.41 8.30
CA VAL A 26 -1.39 -33.03 9.64
C VAL A 26 -2.09 -34.39 9.56
N SER A 27 -3.19 -34.48 8.81
CA SER A 27 -3.89 -35.77 8.58
C SER A 27 -2.98 -36.78 7.87
N MET A 28 -2.16 -36.34 6.94
CA MET A 28 -1.17 -37.18 6.27
C MET A 28 -0.05 -37.62 7.22
N TRP A 29 0.42 -36.77 8.13
CA TRP A 29 1.40 -37.16 9.15
C TRP A 29 0.85 -38.30 10.00
N ARG A 30 -0.38 -38.15 10.52
CA ARG A 30 -1.03 -39.17 11.32
C ARG A 30 -1.12 -40.54 10.60
N SER A 31 -1.52 -40.55 9.33
CA SER A 31 -1.63 -41.80 8.58
C SER A 31 -0.28 -42.40 8.23
N ARG A 32 0.74 -41.60 7.89
CA ARG A 32 2.04 -42.11 7.45
C ARG A 32 2.97 -42.54 8.60
N THR A 33 2.77 -42.00 9.80
CA THR A 33 3.61 -42.36 10.95
C THR A 33 3.01 -43.40 11.87
N ALA A 34 1.79 -43.89 11.59
CA ALA A 34 1.09 -44.84 12.44
C ALA A 34 1.87 -46.15 12.71
N ALA A 35 2.75 -46.57 11.81
CA ALA A 35 3.57 -47.76 11.94
C ALA A 35 5.09 -47.48 12.06
N THR A 36 5.47 -46.24 12.43
CA THR A 36 6.87 -45.86 12.60
C THR A 36 7.28 -45.89 14.08
N GLU A 37 8.58 -45.80 14.37
CA GLU A 37 9.11 -45.71 15.73
C GLU A 37 8.66 -44.46 16.49
N SER A 38 8.26 -43.41 15.77
CA SER A 38 7.75 -42.14 16.34
C SER A 38 6.36 -41.86 15.73
N PRO A 39 5.30 -42.53 16.19
CA PRO A 39 3.95 -42.30 15.68
C PRO A 39 3.43 -40.95 16.10
N PHE A 40 2.48 -40.41 15.31
CA PHE A 40 1.78 -39.18 15.68
C PHE A 40 1.05 -39.38 17.02
N PRO A 41 1.06 -38.38 17.94
CA PRO A 41 0.40 -38.48 19.24
C PRO A 41 -1.07 -38.98 19.17
N SER A 42 -1.47 -39.73 20.17
CA SER A 42 -2.85 -40.23 20.24
C SER A 42 -3.80 -39.17 20.77
N PRO A 43 -5.08 -39.16 20.34
CA PRO A 43 -6.05 -38.22 20.90
C PRO A 43 -6.32 -38.55 22.38
N ILE A 44 -6.36 -37.50 23.20
CA ILE A 44 -6.60 -37.58 24.65
C ILE A 44 -8.05 -37.35 25.03
N ALA A 45 -8.85 -36.76 24.12
CA ALA A 45 -10.25 -36.49 24.32
C ALA A 45 -10.99 -36.35 22.98
N THR A 46 -12.32 -36.41 23.04
CA THR A 46 -13.20 -36.07 21.89
C THR A 46 -14.26 -35.08 22.38
N ASP A 47 -14.34 -33.93 21.73
CA ASP A 47 -15.38 -32.93 21.97
C ASP A 47 -16.21 -32.70 20.71
N ARG A 48 -17.54 -32.87 20.81
CA ARG A 48 -18.49 -32.67 19.68
C ARG A 48 -18.04 -33.35 18.37
N GLY A 49 -17.45 -34.55 18.49
CA GLY A 49 -16.95 -35.34 17.36
C GLY A 49 -15.58 -34.88 16.84
N ARG A 50 -14.89 -33.92 17.51
CA ARG A 50 -13.53 -33.53 17.21
C ARG A 50 -12.56 -34.20 18.16
N GLU A 51 -11.56 -34.87 17.64
CA GLU A 51 -10.45 -35.41 18.43
C GLU A 51 -9.54 -34.28 18.92
N LEU A 52 -9.18 -34.34 20.19
CA LEU A 52 -8.30 -33.39 20.87
C LEU A 52 -7.03 -34.12 21.31
N PHE A 53 -5.90 -33.45 21.14
CA PHE A 53 -4.55 -33.96 21.42
C PHE A 53 -3.90 -33.08 22.49
N ASP A 54 -2.88 -33.62 23.16
CA ASP A 54 -2.03 -32.81 24.03
C ASP A 54 -1.13 -31.90 23.17
N ALA A 55 -1.24 -30.57 23.36
CA ALA A 55 -0.53 -29.60 22.54
C ALA A 55 0.99 -29.69 22.71
N TYR A 56 1.47 -29.94 23.94
CA TYR A 56 2.90 -30.07 24.21
C TYR A 56 3.48 -31.38 23.67
N GLU A 57 2.73 -32.48 23.78
CA GLU A 57 3.13 -33.77 23.21
C GLU A 57 3.27 -33.66 21.67
N VAL A 58 2.29 -33.02 21.02
CA VAL A 58 2.32 -32.78 19.56
C VAL A 58 3.48 -31.86 19.18
N ALA A 59 3.69 -30.75 19.89
CA ALA A 59 4.78 -29.82 19.60
C ALA A 59 6.15 -30.48 19.79
N THR A 60 6.33 -31.27 20.83
CA THR A 60 7.56 -32.04 21.07
C THR A 60 7.78 -33.09 19.97
N TRP A 61 6.72 -33.78 19.55
CA TRP A 61 6.76 -34.72 18.44
C TRP A 61 7.16 -34.02 17.11
N MET A 62 6.63 -32.84 16.83
CA MET A 62 6.98 -32.06 15.66
C MET A 62 8.47 -31.70 15.66
N LEU A 63 8.99 -31.22 16.80
CA LEU A 63 10.40 -30.86 16.94
C LEU A 63 11.31 -32.09 16.76
N SER A 64 10.99 -33.21 17.41
CA SER A 64 11.81 -34.45 17.35
C SER A 64 11.83 -35.10 15.97
N THR A 65 10.76 -34.93 15.18
CA THR A 65 10.62 -35.51 13.83
C THR A 65 10.96 -34.54 12.71
N GLY A 66 11.33 -33.28 13.03
CA GLY A 66 11.62 -32.23 12.04
C GLY A 66 10.42 -31.89 11.16
N ARG A 67 9.19 -31.94 11.69
CA ARG A 67 7.96 -31.69 10.93
C ARG A 67 7.33 -30.35 11.30
N GLY A 68 6.75 -29.71 10.30
CA GLY A 68 6.17 -28.37 10.44
C GLY A 68 7.19 -27.26 10.12
N ASN A 69 6.69 -26.04 10.02
CA ASN A 69 7.45 -24.85 9.64
C ASN A 69 7.56 -23.86 10.82
N ASN A 70 7.25 -24.31 12.05
CA ASN A 70 7.33 -23.49 13.25
C ASN A 70 8.46 -24.00 14.16
N PRO A 71 9.63 -23.32 14.21
CA PRO A 71 10.73 -23.71 15.07
C PRO A 71 10.39 -23.55 16.56
N ASP A 72 9.48 -22.66 16.91
CA ASP A 72 9.07 -22.33 18.27
C ASP A 72 7.81 -23.09 18.73
N ALA A 73 7.45 -24.17 18.04
CA ALA A 73 6.19 -24.89 18.26
C ALA A 73 5.96 -25.31 19.73
N VAL A 74 7.01 -25.64 20.49
CA VAL A 74 6.91 -26.02 21.91
C VAL A 74 6.58 -24.81 22.77
N ALA A 75 7.21 -23.67 22.53
CA ALA A 75 6.91 -22.42 23.22
C ALA A 75 5.50 -21.90 22.89
N ASP A 76 5.10 -22.05 21.63
CA ASP A 76 3.80 -21.60 21.12
C ASP A 76 2.63 -22.55 21.46
N ALA A 77 2.91 -23.80 21.91
CA ALA A 77 1.89 -24.84 22.09
C ALA A 77 0.72 -24.40 22.98
N ALA A 78 1.03 -23.72 24.09
CA ALA A 78 0.03 -23.20 25.02
C ALA A 78 -0.88 -22.16 24.36
N MET A 79 -0.29 -21.21 23.65
CA MET A 79 -1.01 -20.17 22.93
C MET A 79 -1.97 -20.73 21.87
N TYR A 80 -1.47 -21.65 21.03
CA TYR A 80 -2.30 -22.24 19.97
C TYR A 80 -3.38 -23.19 20.48
N ALA A 81 -3.12 -23.95 21.55
CA ALA A 81 -4.13 -24.76 22.20
C ALA A 81 -5.28 -23.93 22.73
N THR A 82 -4.93 -22.84 23.29
CA THR A 82 -5.77 -21.79 23.82
C THR A 82 -6.69 -21.22 22.78
N PHE A 83 -6.15 -20.73 21.67
CA PHE A 83 -6.95 -20.20 20.55
C PHE A 83 -7.84 -21.25 19.87
N ASP A 84 -7.44 -22.53 19.88
CA ASP A 84 -8.23 -23.62 19.31
C ASP A 84 -9.47 -23.95 20.17
N GLY A 85 -9.40 -23.69 21.47
CA GLY A 85 -10.50 -23.84 22.42
C GLY A 85 -11.57 -22.75 22.35
N LEU A 86 -11.25 -21.60 21.76
CA LEU A 86 -12.19 -20.48 21.60
C LEU A 86 -13.15 -20.70 20.43
N THR A 87 -14.42 -20.33 20.62
CA THR A 87 -15.39 -20.33 19.53
C THR A 87 -15.09 -19.17 18.58
N PRO A 88 -14.88 -19.41 17.27
CA PRO A 88 -14.65 -18.34 16.32
C PRO A 88 -15.78 -17.31 16.34
N GLY A 89 -15.44 -16.02 16.50
CA GLY A 89 -16.39 -14.93 16.51
C GLY A 89 -17.00 -14.61 17.89
N ASP A 90 -16.56 -15.26 18.96
CA ASP A 90 -16.98 -14.95 20.32
C ASP A 90 -16.36 -13.61 20.79
N SER A 91 -17.14 -12.54 20.66
CA SER A 91 -16.72 -11.20 21.06
C SER A 91 -16.60 -11.03 22.56
N VAL A 92 -17.36 -11.79 23.32
CA VAL A 92 -17.36 -11.76 24.81
C VAL A 92 -16.07 -12.39 25.32
N ALA A 93 -15.72 -13.59 24.85
CA ALA A 93 -14.49 -14.27 25.25
C ALA A 93 -13.23 -13.45 24.91
N PHE A 94 -13.17 -12.84 23.73
CA PHE A 94 -12.03 -11.97 23.38
C PHE A 94 -11.97 -10.72 24.26
N GLY A 95 -13.11 -10.07 24.49
CA GLY A 95 -13.21 -8.92 25.41
C GLY A 95 -12.66 -9.29 26.79
N ALA A 96 -13.15 -10.40 27.34
CA ALA A 96 -12.73 -10.90 28.63
C ALA A 96 -11.24 -11.24 28.69
N LEU A 97 -10.71 -11.93 27.65
CA LEU A 97 -9.28 -12.27 27.61
C LEU A 97 -8.39 -11.03 27.59
N THR A 98 -8.70 -10.05 26.72
CA THR A 98 -7.94 -8.79 26.69
C THR A 98 -8.04 -8.01 28.00
N ALA A 99 -9.21 -8.03 28.66
CA ALA A 99 -9.41 -7.41 29.96
C ALA A 99 -8.59 -8.11 31.06
N LEU A 100 -8.63 -9.44 31.14
CA LEU A 100 -7.88 -10.21 32.13
C LEU A 100 -6.35 -10.14 31.89
N ILE A 101 -5.87 -10.07 30.63
CA ILE A 101 -4.44 -9.80 30.37
C ILE A 101 -4.05 -8.44 30.93
N THR A 102 -4.90 -7.43 30.74
CA THR A 102 -4.67 -6.09 31.28
C THR A 102 -4.68 -6.09 32.80
N LEU A 103 -5.66 -6.76 33.42
CA LEU A 103 -5.75 -6.90 34.86
C LEU A 103 -4.51 -7.60 35.45
N ARG A 104 -4.03 -8.69 34.81
CA ARG A 104 -2.80 -9.34 35.18
C ARG A 104 -1.57 -8.42 35.10
N ALA A 105 -1.49 -7.62 34.04
CA ALA A 105 -0.40 -6.67 33.85
C ALA A 105 -0.38 -5.60 34.95
N THR A 106 -1.55 -5.07 35.32
CA THR A 106 -1.66 -4.05 36.38
C THR A 106 -1.49 -4.59 37.76
N HIS A 107 -2.01 -5.80 38.03
CA HIS A 107 -1.87 -6.45 39.35
C HIS A 107 -0.47 -7.06 39.58
N GLY A 108 0.23 -7.44 38.50
CA GLY A 108 1.61 -7.93 38.56
C GLY A 108 1.78 -9.39 39.02
N THR A 109 0.69 -10.09 39.37
CA THR A 109 0.72 -11.49 39.84
C THR A 109 -0.30 -12.36 39.11
N SER A 110 -0.14 -13.70 39.24
CA SER A 110 -1.00 -14.69 38.66
C SER A 110 -2.46 -14.57 39.11
N LEU A 111 -3.41 -14.47 38.20
CA LEU A 111 -4.84 -14.37 38.48
C LEU A 111 -5.44 -15.73 38.86
N SER A 112 -4.86 -16.85 38.42
CA SER A 112 -5.37 -18.19 38.72
C SER A 112 -5.26 -18.60 40.15
N GLN A 113 -4.54 -17.83 40.98
CA GLN A 113 -4.41 -18.01 42.42
C GLN A 113 -5.55 -17.34 43.19
N LEU A 114 -6.33 -16.51 42.54
CA LEU A 114 -7.43 -15.75 43.13
C LEU A 114 -8.75 -16.49 42.88
N ASP A 115 -9.67 -16.32 43.79
CA ASP A 115 -11.06 -16.75 43.56
C ASP A 115 -11.83 -15.77 42.67
N ARG A 116 -13.03 -16.15 42.29
CA ARG A 116 -13.88 -15.37 41.40
C ARG A 116 -14.13 -13.95 41.95
N ASP A 117 -14.48 -13.85 43.21
CA ASP A 117 -14.90 -12.60 43.82
C ASP A 117 -13.70 -11.65 43.93
N ALA A 118 -12.53 -12.17 44.30
CA ALA A 118 -11.28 -11.40 44.31
C ALA A 118 -10.87 -10.86 42.91
N ILE A 119 -11.13 -11.61 41.85
CA ILE A 119 -10.86 -11.10 40.49
C ILE A 119 -11.83 -9.98 40.11
N LEU A 120 -13.11 -10.08 40.47
CA LEU A 120 -14.11 -9.05 40.25
C LEU A 120 -13.80 -7.78 41.07
N ASP A 121 -13.43 -7.92 42.33
CA ASP A 121 -13.01 -6.80 43.20
C ASP A 121 -11.78 -6.08 42.60
N LEU A 122 -10.79 -6.82 42.11
CA LEU A 122 -9.63 -6.25 41.45
C LEU A 122 -9.98 -5.52 40.16
N ALA A 123 -10.97 -6.03 39.40
CA ALA A 123 -11.41 -5.37 38.16
C ALA A 123 -12.13 -4.06 38.49
N ASP A 124 -12.96 -4.03 39.53
CA ASP A 124 -13.65 -2.84 40.01
C ASP A 124 -12.69 -1.80 40.57
N GLU A 125 -11.68 -2.24 41.34
CA GLU A 125 -10.62 -1.36 41.84
C GLU A 125 -9.80 -0.73 40.71
N ALA A 126 -9.48 -1.51 39.67
CA ALA A 126 -8.69 -1.05 38.53
C ALA A 126 -9.48 -0.15 37.57
N ASP A 127 -10.80 -0.32 37.48
CA ASP A 127 -11.69 0.39 36.52
C ASP A 127 -13.05 0.73 37.18
N PRO A 128 -13.05 1.57 38.25
CA PRO A 128 -14.28 1.86 38.99
C PRO A 128 -15.37 2.55 38.18
N ASP A 129 -14.98 3.27 37.11
CA ASP A 129 -15.90 3.95 36.20
C ASP A 129 -16.33 3.06 35.02
N ASN A 130 -15.93 1.80 35.01
CA ASN A 130 -16.23 0.84 33.93
C ASN A 130 -15.89 1.37 32.51
N LEU A 131 -14.72 1.95 32.38
CA LEU A 131 -14.28 2.58 31.14
C LEU A 131 -13.57 1.62 30.17
N PHE A 132 -13.00 0.50 30.67
CA PHE A 132 -12.19 -0.39 29.82
C PHE A 132 -12.10 -1.86 30.28
N LEU A 133 -12.46 -2.23 31.52
CA LEU A 133 -12.18 -3.55 32.10
C LEU A 133 -13.42 -4.27 32.65
N THR A 134 -14.11 -3.64 33.59
CA THR A 134 -15.10 -4.27 34.49
C THR A 134 -16.18 -5.01 33.71
N ARG A 135 -16.83 -4.37 32.75
CA ARG A 135 -17.87 -4.98 31.91
C ARG A 135 -17.43 -6.28 31.21
N GLU A 136 -16.21 -6.32 30.72
CA GLU A 136 -15.69 -7.48 30.00
C GLU A 136 -15.35 -8.64 30.93
N VAL A 137 -14.89 -8.35 32.15
CA VAL A 137 -14.62 -9.37 33.18
C VAL A 137 -15.93 -9.95 33.71
N GLU A 138 -16.93 -9.10 34.02
CA GLU A 138 -18.25 -9.52 34.46
C GLU A 138 -18.97 -10.39 33.42
N ALA A 139 -18.77 -10.11 32.13
CA ALA A 139 -19.44 -10.86 31.06
C ALA A 139 -19.10 -12.37 31.04
N VAL A 140 -18.01 -12.80 31.72
CA VAL A 140 -17.59 -14.20 31.85
C VAL A 140 -17.54 -14.67 33.31
N GLU A 141 -18.28 -14.02 34.20
CA GLU A 141 -18.27 -14.24 35.64
C GLU A 141 -18.26 -15.71 36.04
N GLN A 142 -19.11 -16.55 35.42
CA GLN A 142 -19.23 -17.98 35.73
C GLN A 142 -18.01 -18.81 35.33
N ASP A 143 -17.29 -18.38 34.29
CA ASP A 143 -16.14 -19.07 33.72
C ASP A 143 -14.80 -18.41 34.14
N LEU A 144 -14.84 -17.38 34.96
CA LEU A 144 -13.69 -16.55 35.35
C LEU A 144 -12.46 -17.36 35.80
N PRO A 145 -12.58 -18.40 36.68
CA PRO A 145 -11.42 -19.19 37.08
C PRO A 145 -10.76 -19.96 35.92
N ALA A 146 -11.55 -20.31 34.88
CA ALA A 146 -11.01 -20.96 33.70
C ALA A 146 -10.27 -19.95 32.80
N PHE A 147 -10.85 -18.77 32.61
CA PHE A 147 -10.24 -17.67 31.85
C PHE A 147 -8.98 -17.15 32.54
N ALA A 148 -8.95 -17.01 33.86
CA ALA A 148 -7.79 -16.58 34.64
C ALA A 148 -6.59 -17.53 34.46
N ARG A 149 -6.81 -18.84 34.62
CA ARG A 149 -5.75 -19.85 34.37
C ARG A 149 -5.23 -19.80 32.95
N PHE A 150 -6.11 -19.59 32.03
CA PHE A 150 -5.85 -19.48 30.61
C PHE A 150 -4.97 -18.24 30.29
N VAL A 151 -5.31 -17.07 30.82
CA VAL A 151 -4.55 -15.85 30.67
C VAL A 151 -3.16 -15.99 31.27
N ASP A 152 -3.04 -16.61 32.45
CA ASP A 152 -1.72 -16.82 33.07
C ASP A 152 -0.82 -17.67 32.17
N VAL A 153 -1.32 -18.78 31.61
CA VAL A 153 -0.57 -19.62 30.67
C VAL A 153 -0.21 -18.85 29.41
N LEU A 154 -1.14 -18.05 28.87
CA LEU A 154 -0.90 -17.24 27.68
C LEU A 154 0.18 -16.19 27.90
N VAL A 155 0.12 -15.44 29.02
CA VAL A 155 1.09 -14.40 29.36
C VAL A 155 2.47 -15.00 29.64
N ASP A 156 2.54 -16.14 30.33
CA ASP A 156 3.79 -16.83 30.64
C ASP A 156 4.43 -17.40 29.35
N SER A 157 3.64 -18.00 28.45
CA SER A 157 4.13 -18.54 27.16
C SER A 157 4.52 -17.46 26.16
N ALA A 158 3.93 -16.28 26.23
CA ALA A 158 4.27 -15.13 25.40
C ALA A 158 5.40 -14.25 25.99
N TYR A 159 5.95 -14.62 27.14
CA TYR A 159 6.97 -13.87 27.87
C TYR A 159 6.54 -12.44 28.26
N GLY A 160 5.24 -12.21 28.44
CA GLY A 160 4.71 -10.95 28.92
C GLY A 160 3.31 -10.60 28.43
N ALA A 161 2.66 -9.69 29.16
CA ALA A 161 1.28 -9.31 28.90
C ALA A 161 1.11 -8.59 27.55
N ALA A 162 2.02 -7.70 27.18
CA ALA A 162 1.98 -6.99 25.91
C ALA A 162 2.09 -7.97 24.72
N ALA A 163 3.03 -8.89 24.73
CA ALA A 163 3.18 -9.89 23.69
C ALA A 163 1.97 -10.84 23.61
N ALA A 164 1.41 -11.24 24.76
CA ALA A 164 0.17 -12.03 24.83
C ALA A 164 -1.01 -11.28 24.19
N PHE A 165 -1.16 -10.00 24.50
CA PHE A 165 -2.22 -9.15 23.96
C PHE A 165 -2.11 -8.99 22.44
N GLU A 166 -0.91 -8.69 21.92
CA GLU A 166 -0.68 -8.55 20.48
C GLU A 166 -0.87 -9.88 19.74
N SER A 167 -0.48 -11.01 20.33
CA SER A 167 -0.73 -12.35 19.79
C SER A 167 -2.23 -12.63 19.66
N LEU A 168 -3.00 -12.25 20.68
CA LEU A 168 -4.46 -12.38 20.67
C LEU A 168 -5.09 -11.46 19.60
N LEU A 169 -4.58 -10.24 19.43
CA LEU A 169 -5.00 -9.34 18.36
C LEU A 169 -4.64 -9.88 16.96
N ALA A 170 -3.47 -10.50 16.79
CA ALA A 170 -3.07 -11.11 15.52
C ALA A 170 -4.02 -12.24 15.09
N GLU A 171 -4.65 -12.95 16.05
CA GLU A 171 -5.66 -13.98 15.78
C GLU A 171 -7.03 -13.41 15.34
N ARG A 172 -7.25 -12.09 15.42
CA ARG A 172 -8.52 -11.43 15.05
C ARG A 172 -9.05 -11.82 13.66
N PHE A 173 -8.17 -12.13 12.73
CA PHE A 173 -8.55 -12.61 11.40
C PHE A 173 -9.16 -14.02 11.42
N ARG A 174 -8.74 -14.85 12.37
CA ARG A 174 -9.26 -16.22 12.54
C ARG A 174 -10.55 -16.25 13.35
N ASP A 175 -10.68 -15.36 14.32
CA ASP A 175 -11.84 -15.30 15.21
C ASP A 175 -13.07 -14.64 14.60
N GLY A 176 -12.99 -14.20 13.33
CA GLY A 176 -14.12 -13.63 12.63
C GLY A 176 -14.56 -12.27 13.14
N ARG A 177 -13.69 -11.51 13.81
CA ARG A 177 -13.93 -10.14 14.25
C ARG A 177 -13.99 -9.20 13.04
N ARG A 178 -15.09 -9.28 12.34
CA ARG A 178 -15.31 -8.62 11.05
C ARG A 178 -15.10 -7.11 11.10
N THR A 179 -15.40 -6.46 12.22
CA THR A 179 -15.22 -5.01 12.39
C THR A 179 -13.74 -4.62 12.37
N LEU A 180 -12.92 -5.22 13.24
CA LEU A 180 -11.48 -4.96 13.31
C LEU A 180 -10.75 -5.43 12.04
N THR A 181 -11.16 -6.57 11.46
CA THR A 181 -10.51 -7.10 10.25
C THR A 181 -10.82 -6.31 8.99
N ARG A 182 -12.03 -5.72 8.89
CA ARG A 182 -12.42 -4.92 7.71
C ARG A 182 -11.54 -3.71 7.49
N VAL A 183 -11.07 -3.10 8.55
CA VAL A 183 -10.27 -1.86 8.51
C VAL A 183 -8.78 -2.11 8.70
N ALA A 184 -8.37 -3.38 8.89
CA ALA A 184 -6.98 -3.72 9.15
C ALA A 184 -6.08 -3.43 7.95
N LEU A 185 -5.00 -2.71 8.20
CA LEU A 185 -4.03 -2.29 7.20
C LEU A 185 -2.93 -3.34 7.01
N SER A 186 -2.28 -3.31 5.85
CA SER A 186 -1.12 -4.14 5.58
C SER A 186 0.11 -3.66 6.38
N PRO A 187 1.12 -4.53 6.59
CA PRO A 187 2.37 -4.14 7.25
C PRO A 187 3.07 -2.95 6.56
N ASP A 188 3.02 -2.89 5.22
CA ASP A 188 3.63 -1.77 4.48
C ASP A 188 2.93 -0.44 4.74
N MET A 189 1.60 -0.47 4.87
CA MET A 189 0.84 0.73 5.18
C MET A 189 1.10 1.20 6.61
N THR A 190 1.10 0.28 7.58
CA THR A 190 1.41 0.63 8.98
C THR A 190 2.82 1.19 9.11
N ALA A 191 3.81 0.61 8.42
CA ALA A 191 5.18 1.08 8.44
C ALA A 191 5.36 2.46 7.74
N LEU A 192 4.51 2.80 6.75
CA LEU A 192 4.50 4.16 6.18
C LEU A 192 4.03 5.19 7.21
N ILE A 193 2.94 4.91 7.91
CA ILE A 193 2.38 5.85 8.90
C ILE A 193 3.30 5.97 10.11
N GLU A 194 3.89 4.87 10.56
CA GLU A 194 4.92 4.83 11.60
C GLU A 194 6.09 5.77 11.27
N ALA A 195 6.71 5.59 10.11
CA ALA A 195 7.83 6.42 9.68
C ALA A 195 7.43 7.89 9.49
N LEU A 196 6.23 8.15 8.95
CA LEU A 196 5.72 9.50 8.77
C LEU A 196 5.45 10.20 10.11
N ALA A 197 4.87 9.50 11.10
CA ALA A 197 4.62 10.06 12.42
C ALA A 197 5.94 10.45 13.11
N VAL A 198 6.95 9.57 13.08
CA VAL A 198 8.29 9.85 13.62
C VAL A 198 8.90 11.09 12.96
N GLU A 199 8.83 11.18 11.63
CA GLU A 199 9.43 12.30 10.90
C GLU A 199 8.69 13.61 11.12
N LEU A 200 7.35 13.58 11.25
CA LEU A 200 6.56 14.76 11.59
C LEU A 200 6.83 15.26 13.01
N VAL A 201 7.03 14.36 13.99
CA VAL A 201 7.50 14.75 15.33
C VAL A 201 8.84 15.45 15.24
N ARG A 202 9.81 14.84 14.56
CA ARG A 202 11.17 15.41 14.42
C ARG A 202 11.17 16.76 13.72
N SER A 203 10.38 16.92 12.66
CA SER A 203 10.30 18.17 11.90
C SER A 203 9.47 19.27 12.58
N ASN A 204 8.60 18.92 13.52
CA ASN A 204 7.78 19.86 14.28
C ASN A 204 8.52 20.49 15.47
N SER A 205 9.62 19.88 15.90
CA SER A 205 10.43 20.31 17.06
C SER A 205 11.32 21.50 16.70
N ALA A 206 10.73 22.66 16.43
CA ALA A 206 11.47 23.94 16.33
C ALA A 206 11.90 24.51 17.72
N GLY A 207 11.65 23.79 18.79
CA GLY A 207 12.10 24.00 20.15
C GLY A 207 11.73 22.69 20.86
N GLU A 208 12.69 22.00 21.46
CA GLU A 208 12.47 20.72 22.11
C GLU A 208 11.13 20.65 22.84
N PRO A 209 10.12 19.94 22.36
CA PRO A 209 9.05 19.51 23.23
C PRO A 209 9.64 18.40 24.09
N ASP A 210 9.67 18.60 25.40
CA ASP A 210 10.13 17.59 26.37
C ASP A 210 9.40 16.24 26.16
N SER A 211 8.25 16.24 25.46
CA SER A 211 7.43 15.05 25.23
C SER A 211 6.53 15.23 24.00
N PRO A 212 6.72 14.45 22.91
CA PRO A 212 5.83 14.51 21.74
C PRO A 212 4.41 14.00 22.09
N THR A 213 3.39 14.71 21.61
CA THR A 213 1.99 14.34 21.82
C THR A 213 1.41 13.69 20.56
N LEU A 214 0.94 12.44 20.68
CA LEU A 214 0.21 11.72 19.65
C LEU A 214 -1.27 11.61 19.99
N VAL A 215 -2.14 11.89 19.03
CA VAL A 215 -3.60 11.97 19.25
C VAL A 215 -4.33 10.99 18.34
N ASP A 216 -5.17 10.13 18.93
CA ASP A 216 -6.16 9.37 18.17
C ASP A 216 -7.56 9.91 18.43
N PRO A 217 -8.13 10.72 17.53
CA PRO A 217 -9.46 11.27 17.68
C PRO A 217 -10.58 10.25 17.39
N THR A 218 -10.25 9.07 16.87
CA THR A 218 -11.22 8.10 16.38
C THR A 218 -11.45 6.92 17.32
N GLY A 219 -10.48 6.63 18.21
CA GLY A 219 -10.53 5.44 19.05
C GLY A 219 -10.56 4.12 18.25
N SER A 220 -9.89 4.06 17.10
CA SER A 220 -10.02 2.98 16.10
C SER A 220 -9.24 1.69 16.41
N GLY A 221 -8.95 1.40 17.68
CA GLY A 221 -8.28 0.18 18.13
C GLY A 221 -6.75 0.27 18.21
N GLY A 222 -6.15 1.37 17.79
CA GLY A 222 -4.78 1.76 18.07
C GLY A 222 -3.68 1.12 17.23
N ASP A 223 -3.98 0.46 16.14
CA ASP A 223 -2.94 -0.17 15.32
C ASP A 223 -1.90 0.86 14.83
N LEU A 224 -2.34 2.01 14.32
CA LEU A 224 -1.45 3.08 13.87
C LEU A 224 -0.82 3.85 15.03
N LEU A 225 -1.62 4.19 16.05
CA LEU A 225 -1.16 4.96 17.20
C LEU A 225 -0.06 4.22 17.97
N LEU A 226 -0.30 2.95 18.34
CA LEU A 226 0.67 2.15 19.09
C LEU A 226 1.97 1.97 18.30
N ARG A 227 1.88 1.69 17.00
CA ARG A 227 3.06 1.55 16.14
C ARG A 227 3.87 2.85 16.09
N ALA A 228 3.19 4.00 15.96
CA ALA A 228 3.86 5.29 15.99
C ALA A 228 4.57 5.55 17.32
N VAL A 229 3.92 5.23 18.47
CA VAL A 229 4.53 5.37 19.79
C VAL A 229 5.78 4.48 19.94
N LEU A 230 5.65 3.19 19.60
CA LEU A 230 6.78 2.25 19.70
C LEU A 230 7.96 2.62 18.82
N ALA A 231 7.70 3.24 17.67
CA ALA A 231 8.74 3.69 16.75
C ALA A 231 9.51 4.92 17.23
N MET A 232 8.99 5.66 18.22
CA MET A 232 9.73 6.77 18.85
C MET A 232 10.90 6.29 19.70
N GLY A 233 10.89 5.02 20.10
CA GLY A 233 11.90 4.41 20.97
C GLY A 233 11.46 4.29 22.43
N GLU A 234 12.10 3.36 23.16
CA GLU A 234 11.75 3.05 24.55
C GLU A 234 12.03 4.22 25.51
N ASP A 235 13.00 5.08 25.18
CA ASP A 235 13.42 6.22 26.01
C ASP A 235 12.58 7.49 25.71
N ALA A 236 11.68 7.47 24.73
CA ALA A 236 10.89 8.62 24.37
C ALA A 236 9.69 8.78 25.32
N ASP A 237 9.64 9.91 26.04
CA ASP A 237 8.47 10.27 26.86
C ASP A 237 7.33 10.77 25.98
N VAL A 238 6.55 9.83 25.41
CA VAL A 238 5.45 10.14 24.49
C VAL A 238 4.14 10.29 25.26
N THR A 239 3.50 11.44 25.11
CA THR A 239 2.13 11.64 25.61
C THR A 239 1.11 11.14 24.59
N VAL A 240 0.25 10.20 24.99
CA VAL A 240 -0.84 9.70 24.15
C VAL A 240 -2.16 10.30 24.58
N VAL A 241 -2.91 10.85 23.63
CA VAL A 241 -4.21 11.47 23.87
C VAL A 241 -5.26 10.79 22.98
N THR A 242 -6.36 10.31 23.57
CA THR A 242 -7.42 9.64 22.83
C THR A 242 -8.80 10.14 23.24
N ALA A 243 -9.78 10.05 22.35
CA ALA A 243 -11.15 10.40 22.66
C ALA A 243 -11.72 9.56 23.81
N ASP A 244 -12.45 10.21 24.73
CA ASP A 244 -13.14 9.57 25.85
C ASP A 244 -14.48 8.98 25.45
N THR A 245 -14.46 8.08 24.49
CA THR A 245 -15.62 7.30 24.07
C THR A 245 -15.64 5.96 24.82
N ILE A 246 -16.80 5.35 24.94
CA ILE A 246 -17.01 4.05 25.61
C ILE A 246 -17.30 2.91 24.62
N THR A 247 -16.91 3.09 23.35
CA THR A 247 -17.06 2.07 22.31
C THR A 247 -16.15 0.87 22.56
N ASP A 248 -16.47 -0.28 21.99
CA ASP A 248 -15.65 -1.49 22.15
C ASP A 248 -14.21 -1.29 21.63
N ALA A 249 -14.03 -0.50 20.56
CA ALA A 249 -12.69 -0.19 20.04
C ALA A 249 -11.91 0.72 20.99
N ALA A 250 -12.55 1.75 21.56
CA ALA A 250 -11.90 2.65 22.51
C ALA A 250 -11.53 1.92 23.83
N ARG A 251 -12.40 1.03 24.32
CA ARG A 251 -12.11 0.17 25.47
C ARG A 251 -10.93 -0.76 25.19
N LEU A 252 -10.88 -1.36 24.01
CA LEU A 252 -9.76 -2.19 23.58
C LEU A 252 -8.45 -1.39 23.48
N LEU A 253 -8.50 -0.18 22.92
CA LEU A 253 -7.35 0.73 22.82
C LEU A 253 -6.78 1.06 24.20
N ARG A 254 -7.64 1.39 25.18
CA ARG A 254 -7.22 1.68 26.56
C ARG A 254 -6.48 0.50 27.19
N ARG A 255 -7.05 -0.72 27.07
CA ARG A 255 -6.40 -1.95 27.54
C ARG A 255 -5.04 -2.17 26.88
N ARG A 256 -4.99 -1.96 25.57
CA ARG A 256 -3.78 -2.13 24.77
C ARG A 256 -2.67 -1.17 25.21
N LEU A 257 -2.97 0.11 25.41
CA LEU A 257 -2.02 1.10 25.90
C LEU A 257 -1.51 0.76 27.31
N LEU A 258 -2.41 0.32 28.20
CA LEU A 258 -2.03 -0.09 29.55
C LEU A 258 -1.05 -1.27 29.58
N VAL A 259 -1.28 -2.33 28.80
CA VAL A 259 -0.37 -3.48 28.77
C VAL A 259 0.99 -3.16 28.17
N HIS A 260 1.07 -2.11 27.35
CA HIS A 260 2.33 -1.58 26.83
C HIS A 260 2.98 -0.54 27.75
N GLY A 261 2.38 -0.25 28.90
CA GLY A 261 2.89 0.76 29.84
C GLY A 261 2.83 2.20 29.31
N ILE A 262 1.98 2.47 28.31
CA ILE A 262 1.87 3.78 27.66
C ILE A 262 0.82 4.61 28.40
N PRO A 263 1.22 5.73 29.03
CA PRO A 263 0.28 6.62 29.70
C PRO A 263 -0.65 7.30 28.71
N ARG A 264 -1.93 7.36 29.03
CA ARG A 264 -2.98 7.95 28.21
C ARG A 264 -3.64 9.14 28.91
N ARG A 265 -3.89 10.21 28.18
CA ARG A 265 -4.79 11.30 28.55
C ARG A 265 -6.08 11.21 27.72
N GLY A 266 -7.22 11.37 28.37
CA GLY A 266 -8.51 11.43 27.69
C GLY A 266 -8.88 12.86 27.28
N PHE A 267 -9.64 13.01 26.23
CA PHE A 267 -10.35 14.26 25.90
C PHE A 267 -11.80 13.99 25.53
N THR A 268 -12.66 14.92 25.89
CA THR A 268 -14.07 14.80 25.59
C THR A 268 -14.36 15.34 24.18
N VAL A 269 -15.04 14.54 23.38
CA VAL A 269 -15.54 14.95 22.07
C VAL A 269 -17.01 15.32 22.24
N SER A 270 -17.41 16.54 21.83
CA SER A 270 -18.80 16.96 21.85
C SER A 270 -19.64 16.19 20.81
N GLU A 271 -20.98 16.26 20.92
CA GLU A 271 -21.88 15.66 19.93
C GLU A 271 -21.64 16.20 18.49
N ALA A 272 -21.11 17.42 18.37
CA ALA A 272 -20.72 18.01 17.10
C ALA A 272 -19.32 17.59 16.61
N GLY A 273 -18.63 16.68 17.32
CA GLY A 273 -17.28 16.25 17.00
C GLY A 273 -16.19 17.25 17.40
N VAL A 274 -16.52 18.25 18.22
CA VAL A 274 -15.58 19.30 18.67
C VAL A 274 -14.79 18.81 19.88
N PHE A 275 -13.46 19.01 19.85
CA PHE A 275 -12.55 18.77 20.97
C PHE A 275 -11.55 19.92 21.07
N ASP A 276 -10.97 20.19 22.23
CA ASP A 276 -9.97 21.26 22.46
C ASP A 276 -8.65 20.63 22.86
N LEU A 277 -7.64 20.82 22.01
CA LEU A 277 -6.26 20.42 22.26
C LEU A 277 -5.34 21.59 21.87
N LYS A 278 -4.63 22.17 22.84
CA LYS A 278 -3.85 23.41 22.65
C LYS A 278 -2.35 23.18 22.46
N ASP A 279 -1.87 21.98 22.72
CA ASP A 279 -0.44 21.68 22.65
C ASP A 279 -0.05 21.21 21.23
N ALA A 280 1.23 21.31 20.91
CA ALA A 280 1.78 20.74 19.70
C ALA A 280 1.52 19.23 19.67
N ALA A 281 0.87 18.75 18.62
CA ALA A 281 0.42 17.37 18.54
C ALA A 281 0.39 16.83 17.12
N ILE A 282 0.45 15.50 17.00
CA ILE A 282 0.21 14.79 15.74
C ILE A 282 -1.02 13.92 15.87
N HIS A 283 -2.06 14.27 15.14
CA HIS A 283 -3.27 13.49 15.02
C HIS A 283 -3.07 12.35 14.04
N ILE A 284 -3.42 11.13 14.42
CA ILE A 284 -3.38 9.95 13.56
C ILE A 284 -4.78 9.38 13.48
N ALA A 285 -5.41 9.47 12.32
CA ALA A 285 -6.78 9.03 12.11
C ALA A 285 -6.92 8.13 10.89
N GLN A 286 -7.63 7.02 11.08
CA GLN A 286 -7.97 6.07 10.02
C GLN A 286 -9.48 6.03 9.82
N TYR A 287 -9.92 6.13 8.57
CA TYR A 287 -11.32 5.99 8.17
C TYR A 287 -11.49 4.95 7.06
N PRO A 288 -12.64 4.24 7.00
CA PRO A 288 -13.63 4.17 8.05
C PRO A 288 -13.06 3.57 9.34
N THR A 289 -13.70 3.86 10.48
CA THR A 289 -13.29 3.29 11.77
C THR A 289 -13.78 1.85 11.94
N ALA A 290 -13.27 1.13 12.93
CA ALA A 290 -13.75 -0.21 13.27
C ALA A 290 -15.21 -0.19 13.74
N GLU A 291 -15.66 0.91 14.36
CA GLU A 291 -17.03 1.09 14.84
C GLU A 291 -18.00 1.37 13.68
N GLU A 292 -17.55 2.17 12.70
CA GLU A 292 -18.34 2.54 11.54
C GLU A 292 -17.66 2.11 10.22
N PRO A 293 -17.53 0.79 9.99
CA PRO A 293 -16.79 0.28 8.82
C PRO A 293 -17.49 0.56 7.48
N THR A 294 -18.72 1.06 7.52
CA THR A 294 -19.55 1.43 6.35
C THR A 294 -19.91 2.90 6.33
N ALA A 295 -19.15 3.75 7.05
CA ALA A 295 -19.39 5.20 7.08
C ALA A 295 -19.46 5.78 5.67
N SER A 296 -20.40 6.70 5.45
CA SER A 296 -20.57 7.37 4.16
C SER A 296 -19.38 8.31 3.87
N PRO A 297 -19.07 8.60 2.60
CA PRO A 297 -18.04 9.58 2.26
C PRO A 297 -18.24 10.94 2.92
N ALA A 298 -19.49 11.41 3.04
CA ALA A 298 -19.81 12.67 3.70
C ALA A 298 -19.50 12.62 5.22
N ALA A 299 -19.84 11.53 5.90
CA ALA A 299 -19.54 11.34 7.31
C ALA A 299 -18.02 11.30 7.57
N ILE A 300 -17.27 10.57 6.75
CA ILE A 300 -15.79 10.53 6.83
C ILE A 300 -15.22 11.94 6.66
N LEU A 301 -15.63 12.66 5.62
CA LEU A 301 -15.14 14.01 5.35
C LEU A 301 -15.53 15.01 6.44
N SER A 302 -16.73 14.92 7.03
CA SER A 302 -17.13 15.75 8.17
C SER A 302 -16.24 15.49 9.40
N SER A 303 -15.88 14.24 9.67
CA SER A 303 -14.95 13.93 10.76
C SER A 303 -13.56 14.51 10.52
N ILE A 304 -13.07 14.48 9.27
CA ILE A 304 -11.79 15.10 8.89
C ILE A 304 -11.87 16.63 8.97
N GLU A 305 -12.99 17.23 8.57
CA GLU A 305 -13.23 18.67 8.67
C GLU A 305 -13.18 19.13 10.13
N ASN A 306 -13.77 18.38 11.06
CA ASN A 306 -13.70 18.65 12.49
C ASN A 306 -12.26 18.67 13.00
N ILE A 307 -11.41 17.71 12.58
CA ILE A 307 -9.99 17.71 12.91
C ILE A 307 -9.33 18.99 12.36
N ALA A 308 -9.52 19.27 11.07
CA ALA A 308 -8.88 20.42 10.40
C ALA A 308 -9.28 21.78 11.00
N LEU A 309 -10.53 21.92 11.48
CA LEU A 309 -11.05 23.16 12.08
C LEU A 309 -10.48 23.39 13.49
N GLN A 310 -10.13 22.35 14.21
CA GLN A 310 -9.66 22.43 15.58
C GLN A 310 -8.14 22.51 15.71
N MET A 311 -7.41 22.10 14.67
CA MET A 311 -5.96 22.20 14.64
C MET A 311 -5.51 23.65 14.64
N ASP A 312 -4.49 23.95 15.43
CA ASP A 312 -3.67 25.15 15.29
C ASP A 312 -2.44 24.93 14.39
N ASP A 313 -1.57 25.93 14.28
CA ASP A 313 -0.40 25.84 13.38
C ASP A 313 0.77 25.03 13.99
N SER A 314 0.72 24.70 15.27
CA SER A 314 1.67 23.80 15.93
C SER A 314 1.32 22.32 15.72
N GLN A 315 0.11 22.02 15.26
CA GLN A 315 -0.39 20.66 15.12
C GLN A 315 -0.26 20.12 13.68
N ARG A 316 -0.19 18.81 13.57
CA ARG A 316 -0.15 18.05 12.30
C ARG A 316 -1.20 16.95 12.34
N ALA A 317 -1.65 16.47 11.18
CA ALA A 317 -2.50 15.29 11.12
C ALA A 317 -2.12 14.36 9.98
N ILE A 318 -2.19 13.08 10.24
CA ILE A 318 -2.06 12.00 9.26
C ILE A 318 -3.43 11.34 9.14
N ILE A 319 -4.07 11.49 8.00
CA ILE A 319 -5.40 10.96 7.72
C ILE A 319 -5.29 9.85 6.69
N VAL A 320 -5.71 8.64 7.05
CA VAL A 320 -5.78 7.49 6.16
C VAL A 320 -7.23 7.20 5.84
N ALA A 321 -7.61 7.21 4.56
CA ALA A 321 -8.96 6.85 4.13
C ALA A 321 -8.97 6.31 2.69
N PRO A 322 -10.11 5.74 2.21
CA PRO A 322 -10.22 5.28 0.83
C PRO A 322 -9.93 6.39 -0.17
N ALA A 323 -9.18 6.06 -1.22
CA ALA A 323 -8.89 7.01 -2.31
C ALA A 323 -10.18 7.54 -2.96
N SER A 324 -11.24 6.73 -3.00
CA SER A 324 -12.56 7.14 -3.49
C SER A 324 -13.20 8.28 -2.67
N VAL A 325 -12.75 8.52 -1.43
CA VAL A 325 -13.24 9.61 -0.57
C VAL A 325 -12.30 10.81 -0.64
N LEU A 326 -10.98 10.56 -0.51
CA LEU A 326 -10.00 11.64 -0.38
C LEU A 326 -9.53 12.20 -1.73
N VAL A 327 -9.47 11.38 -2.77
CA VAL A 327 -8.76 11.72 -4.02
C VAL A 327 -9.62 11.59 -5.26
N ASP A 328 -10.31 10.45 -5.42
CA ASP A 328 -10.98 10.13 -6.69
C ASP A 328 -12.18 11.04 -6.96
N SER A 329 -12.56 11.13 -8.23
CA SER A 329 -13.79 11.81 -8.65
C SER A 329 -15.04 10.96 -8.37
N GLY A 330 -16.21 11.60 -8.43
CA GLY A 330 -17.49 10.90 -8.36
C GLY A 330 -18.15 10.88 -6.99
N LEU A 331 -17.68 11.72 -6.06
CA LEU A 331 -18.38 11.96 -4.79
C LEU A 331 -19.78 12.58 -5.02
N ALA A 332 -20.70 12.29 -4.13
CA ALA A 332 -21.97 13.03 -4.05
C ALA A 332 -21.70 14.51 -3.74
N ARG A 333 -22.63 15.39 -4.15
CA ARG A 333 -22.42 16.84 -4.10
C ARG A 333 -22.12 17.37 -2.69
N ASP A 334 -22.78 16.84 -1.68
CA ASP A 334 -22.56 17.19 -0.26
C ASP A 334 -21.14 16.82 0.19
N ALA A 335 -20.71 15.60 -0.07
CA ALA A 335 -19.37 15.11 0.23
C ALA A 335 -18.28 15.93 -0.52
N GLU A 336 -18.51 16.24 -1.80
CA GLU A 336 -17.60 17.07 -2.59
C GLU A 336 -17.49 18.50 -2.02
N GLN A 337 -18.57 19.07 -1.53
CA GLN A 337 -18.56 20.40 -0.89
C GLN A 337 -17.73 20.40 0.39
N ILE A 338 -17.87 19.35 1.24
CA ILE A 338 -17.07 19.22 2.47
C ILE A 338 -15.60 19.04 2.09
N ARG A 339 -15.27 18.17 1.13
CA ARG A 339 -13.90 17.97 0.65
C ARG A 339 -13.27 19.27 0.17
N ALA A 340 -14.00 20.03 -0.60
CA ALA A 340 -13.57 21.35 -1.08
C ALA A 340 -13.42 22.38 0.05
N SER A 341 -14.26 22.32 1.10
CA SER A 341 -14.13 23.17 2.30
C SER A 341 -12.82 22.90 3.02
N ILE A 342 -12.50 21.62 3.26
CA ILE A 342 -11.25 21.23 3.92
C ILE A 342 -10.03 21.69 3.12
N LEU A 343 -10.03 21.54 1.79
CA LEU A 343 -8.94 22.02 0.92
C LEU A 343 -8.78 23.55 0.98
N ARG A 344 -9.89 24.31 1.03
CA ARG A 344 -9.87 25.78 1.15
C ARG A 344 -9.33 26.27 2.48
N SER A 345 -9.40 25.46 3.54
CA SER A 345 -8.81 25.83 4.84
C SER A 345 -7.31 26.12 4.76
N GLY A 346 -6.62 25.54 3.76
CA GLY A 346 -5.18 25.64 3.59
C GLY A 346 -4.39 24.68 4.49
N ARG A 347 -5.08 23.87 5.31
CA ARG A 347 -4.39 22.90 6.18
C ARG A 347 -3.98 21.62 5.47
N VAL A 348 -4.62 21.26 4.37
CA VAL A 348 -4.21 20.08 3.58
C VAL A 348 -2.91 20.39 2.84
N ARG A 349 -1.81 19.94 3.42
CA ARG A 349 -0.45 20.20 2.90
C ARG A 349 -0.05 19.17 1.85
N ALA A 350 -0.50 17.93 2.01
CA ALA A 350 -0.21 16.88 1.04
C ALA A 350 -1.40 15.94 0.85
N VAL A 351 -1.56 15.47 -0.38
CA VAL A 351 -2.55 14.50 -0.85
C VAL A 351 -1.81 13.40 -1.60
N VAL A 352 -1.84 12.18 -1.11
CA VAL A 352 -1.15 11.04 -1.70
C VAL A 352 -2.14 9.96 -2.05
N ARG A 353 -2.15 9.51 -3.29
CA ARG A 353 -2.86 8.30 -3.72
C ARG A 353 -1.91 7.12 -3.64
N LEU A 354 -2.30 6.08 -2.93
CA LEU A 354 -1.47 4.90 -2.68
C LEU A 354 -1.87 3.73 -3.60
N PRO A 355 -0.98 2.74 -3.77
CA PRO A 355 -1.30 1.53 -4.51
C PRO A 355 -2.42 0.72 -3.85
N ARG A 356 -2.95 -0.25 -4.58
CA ARG A 356 -3.92 -1.22 -4.05
C ARG A 356 -3.19 -2.27 -3.20
N GLY A 357 -3.96 -3.04 -2.41
CA GLY A 357 -3.40 -4.14 -1.61
C GLY A 357 -3.00 -3.74 -0.19
N LEU A 358 -3.25 -2.50 0.22
CA LEU A 358 -2.87 -1.98 1.53
C LEU A 358 -3.94 -2.19 2.62
N VAL A 359 -5.12 -2.71 2.26
CA VAL A 359 -6.14 -3.20 3.19
C VAL A 359 -6.13 -4.73 3.16
N THR A 360 -5.87 -5.36 4.28
CA THR A 360 -5.63 -6.82 4.36
C THR A 360 -6.80 -7.65 3.82
N THR A 361 -8.03 -7.25 4.12
CA THR A 361 -9.25 -7.96 3.71
C THR A 361 -9.85 -7.49 2.40
N ASN A 362 -9.37 -6.34 1.86
CA ASN A 362 -9.88 -5.77 0.62
C ASN A 362 -8.74 -5.30 -0.30
N GLN A 363 -8.11 -6.25 -0.98
CA GLN A 363 -6.98 -6.02 -1.89
C GLN A 363 -7.29 -5.09 -3.07
N ARG A 364 -8.57 -4.85 -3.38
CA ARG A 364 -8.99 -3.97 -4.48
C ARG A 364 -9.14 -2.52 -4.07
N GLN A 365 -9.24 -2.25 -2.78
CA GLN A 365 -9.40 -0.90 -2.25
C GLN A 365 -8.07 -0.14 -2.34
N ALA A 366 -8.08 1.00 -3.03
CA ALA A 366 -6.99 1.95 -2.97
C ALA A 366 -7.19 2.86 -1.76
N LEU A 367 -6.10 3.14 -1.05
CA LEU A 367 -6.05 4.10 0.04
C LEU A 367 -5.42 5.42 -0.43
N SER A 368 -5.66 6.43 0.35
CA SER A 368 -4.99 7.74 0.24
C SER A 368 -4.57 8.21 1.62
N VAL A 369 -3.50 8.98 1.65
CA VAL A 369 -3.05 9.72 2.84
C VAL A 369 -3.20 11.20 2.58
N TRP A 370 -3.87 11.89 3.48
CA TRP A 370 -3.78 13.34 3.60
C TRP A 370 -2.88 13.69 4.78
N VAL A 371 -1.99 14.65 4.58
CA VAL A 371 -1.21 15.23 5.67
C VAL A 371 -1.64 16.67 5.85
N LEU A 372 -2.14 16.97 7.04
CA LEU A 372 -2.57 18.32 7.43
C LEU A 372 -1.46 18.97 8.26
N GLY A 373 -1.36 20.29 8.17
CA GLY A 373 -0.36 21.07 8.89
C GLY A 373 -0.76 22.53 9.05
N PRO A 374 0.23 23.43 9.23
CA PRO A 374 -0.03 24.86 9.36
C PRO A 374 -0.83 25.38 8.18
N ALA A 375 -1.84 26.22 8.46
CA ALA A 375 -2.58 26.88 7.41
C ALA A 375 -1.67 27.87 6.66
N HIS A 376 -1.93 28.06 5.37
CA HIS A 376 -1.25 29.08 4.58
C HIS A 376 -1.83 30.49 4.83
N ALA A 377 -1.93 30.91 6.12
CA ALA A 377 -2.62 32.14 6.49
C ALA A 377 -2.05 33.37 5.80
N ASP A 378 -0.72 33.43 5.67
CA ASP A 378 0.01 34.56 5.05
C ASP A 378 0.06 34.50 3.51
N ILE A 379 -0.52 33.44 2.90
CA ILE A 379 -0.50 33.25 1.45
C ILE A 379 -1.90 33.51 0.91
N PRO A 380 -2.06 34.40 -0.08
CA PRO A 380 -3.34 34.59 -0.75
C PRO A 380 -3.92 33.27 -1.28
N LEU A 381 -5.25 33.12 -1.23
CA LEU A 381 -5.94 31.89 -1.64
C LEU A 381 -5.57 31.43 -3.06
N GLY A 382 -5.34 32.38 -3.98
CA GLY A 382 -4.93 32.09 -5.35
C GLY A 382 -3.53 31.46 -5.46
N ASP A 383 -2.65 31.73 -4.50
CA ASP A 383 -1.24 31.32 -4.50
C ASP A 383 -0.96 30.13 -3.57
N ARG A 384 -2.00 29.60 -2.90
CA ARG A 384 -1.87 28.43 -2.04
C ARG A 384 -1.65 27.17 -2.86
N TRP A 385 -0.79 26.30 -2.36
CA TRP A 385 -0.50 25.02 -2.98
C TRP A 385 -0.72 23.86 -2.02
N THR A 386 -1.02 22.69 -2.57
CA THR A 386 -1.05 21.40 -1.90
C THR A 386 -0.10 20.48 -2.63
N MET A 387 0.74 19.76 -1.91
CA MET A 387 1.60 18.74 -2.53
C MET A 387 0.74 17.56 -2.95
N THR A 388 0.91 17.08 -4.18
CA THR A 388 0.15 15.93 -4.71
C THR A 388 1.11 14.85 -5.17
N ALA A 389 0.83 13.59 -4.83
CA ALA A 389 1.58 12.43 -5.27
C ALA A 389 0.64 11.28 -5.69
N ASP A 390 0.95 10.61 -6.79
CA ASP A 390 0.25 9.40 -7.23
C ASP A 390 1.22 8.22 -7.30
N LEU A 391 1.03 7.25 -6.40
CA LEU A 391 1.79 6.00 -6.33
C LEU A 391 0.94 4.80 -6.73
N SER A 392 -0.20 4.99 -7.41
CA SER A 392 -1.14 3.91 -7.74
C SER A 392 -0.53 2.78 -8.57
N ASP A 393 0.48 3.07 -9.37
CA ASP A 393 1.13 2.12 -10.29
C ASP A 393 2.41 1.47 -9.71
N GLY A 394 2.81 1.85 -8.49
CA GLY A 394 4.03 1.36 -7.84
C GLY A 394 3.79 0.37 -6.71
N ALA A 395 4.87 -0.24 -6.22
CA ALA A 395 4.88 -0.94 -4.94
C ALA A 395 5.37 0.01 -3.84
N LEU A 396 4.82 -0.13 -2.65
CA LEU A 396 5.25 0.65 -1.48
C LEU A 396 6.51 -0.01 -0.85
N ALA A 397 7.57 -0.13 -1.66
CA ALA A 397 8.86 -0.66 -1.19
C ALA A 397 9.50 0.27 -0.14
N THR A 398 10.49 -0.24 0.59
CA THR A 398 11.14 0.51 1.69
C THR A 398 11.71 1.84 1.22
N ASP A 399 12.45 1.87 0.10
CA ASP A 399 13.03 3.10 -0.43
C ASP A 399 11.95 4.09 -0.88
N THR A 400 10.91 3.59 -1.57
CA THR A 400 9.75 4.41 -1.98
C THR A 400 9.08 5.05 -0.76
N ARG A 401 8.95 4.29 0.32
CA ARG A 401 8.34 4.75 1.57
C ARG A 401 9.17 5.83 2.24
N LEU A 402 10.49 5.65 2.34
CA LEU A 402 11.40 6.63 2.96
C LEU A 402 11.43 7.94 2.17
N ASP A 403 11.53 7.88 0.85
CA ASP A 403 11.50 9.07 0.00
C ASP A 403 10.15 9.80 0.08
N LEU A 404 9.04 9.06 0.10
CA LEU A 404 7.71 9.64 0.28
C LEU A 404 7.58 10.34 1.65
N VAL A 405 8.06 9.72 2.72
CA VAL A 405 8.06 10.31 4.08
C VAL A 405 8.85 11.62 4.08
N SER A 406 10.03 11.65 3.47
CA SER A 406 10.85 12.86 3.32
C SER A 406 10.10 13.96 2.55
N ASP A 407 9.43 13.62 1.46
CA ASP A 407 8.62 14.56 0.68
C ASP A 407 7.45 15.12 1.51
N LEU A 408 6.76 14.27 2.27
CA LEU A 408 5.61 14.67 3.07
C LEU A 408 6.01 15.54 4.27
N ALA A 409 7.13 15.26 4.91
CA ALA A 409 7.65 16.10 5.98
C ALA A 409 8.07 17.48 5.46
N ALA A 410 8.77 17.53 4.31
CA ALA A 410 9.14 18.78 3.66
C ALA A 410 7.92 19.61 3.23
N ALA A 411 6.80 18.97 2.91
CA ALA A 411 5.54 19.64 2.57
C ALA A 411 4.97 20.46 3.74
N MET A 412 5.35 20.17 4.99
CA MET A 412 4.91 20.93 6.18
C MET A 412 5.62 22.27 6.32
N GLY A 413 6.75 22.45 5.66
CA GLY A 413 7.56 23.66 5.71
C GLY A 413 6.93 24.86 5.00
N ASP A 414 7.61 26.01 5.15
CA ASP A 414 7.29 27.22 4.43
C ASP A 414 7.66 27.13 2.94
N ARG A 415 7.36 28.19 2.18
CA ARG A 415 7.67 28.26 0.74
C ARG A 415 9.16 28.09 0.43
N ARG A 416 10.04 28.49 1.34
CA ARG A 416 11.49 28.38 1.17
C ARG A 416 11.94 26.94 1.34
N THR A 417 11.47 26.28 2.38
CA THR A 417 11.73 24.86 2.65
C THR A 417 11.24 23.97 1.50
N VAL A 418 10.00 24.19 1.04
CA VAL A 418 9.44 23.47 -0.10
C VAL A 418 10.26 23.67 -1.38
N ARG A 419 10.78 24.87 -1.62
CA ARG A 419 11.62 25.14 -2.81
C ARG A 419 13.02 24.53 -2.72
N SER A 420 13.57 24.36 -1.52
CA SER A 420 14.92 23.80 -1.33
C SER A 420 14.95 22.28 -1.30
N HIS A 421 13.79 21.61 -1.14
CA HIS A 421 13.68 20.17 -1.08
C HIS A 421 13.60 19.55 -2.49
N SER A 422 14.33 18.46 -2.70
CA SER A 422 14.27 17.65 -3.92
C SER A 422 13.17 16.59 -3.82
N PHE A 423 11.96 16.99 -4.18
CA PHE A 423 10.81 16.08 -4.14
C PHE A 423 10.95 14.96 -5.19
N ARG A 424 10.73 13.73 -4.76
CA ARG A 424 10.76 12.57 -5.66
C ARG A 424 9.39 12.17 -6.18
N PHE A 425 8.37 12.19 -5.32
CA PHE A 425 7.02 11.76 -5.63
C PHE A 425 5.99 12.88 -5.55
N ALA A 426 6.16 13.80 -4.61
CA ALA A 426 5.21 14.87 -4.38
C ALA A 426 5.57 16.12 -5.20
N HIS A 427 4.57 16.79 -5.77
CA HIS A 427 4.77 18.04 -6.49
C HIS A 427 3.78 19.10 -6.04
N PRO A 428 4.19 20.37 -6.01
CA PRO A 428 3.30 21.46 -5.66
C PRO A 428 2.24 21.65 -6.74
N THR A 429 0.98 21.54 -6.37
CA THR A 429 -0.16 21.82 -7.23
C THR A 429 -0.96 22.95 -6.61
N MET A 430 -1.30 23.98 -7.42
CA MET A 430 -2.09 25.10 -6.93
C MET A 430 -3.43 24.60 -6.38
N THR A 431 -3.76 24.94 -5.14
CA THR A 431 -5.01 24.50 -4.50
C THR A 431 -6.24 24.98 -5.28
N SER A 432 -6.18 26.18 -5.85
CA SER A 432 -7.22 26.71 -6.75
C SER A 432 -7.41 25.83 -8.00
N GLY A 433 -6.31 25.33 -8.56
CA GLY A 433 -6.34 24.40 -9.69
C GLY A 433 -6.93 23.03 -9.31
N ILE A 434 -6.63 22.51 -8.11
CA ILE A 434 -7.25 21.29 -7.59
C ILE A 434 -8.77 21.48 -7.45
N LEU A 435 -9.19 22.59 -6.87
CA LEU A 435 -10.60 22.91 -6.64
C LEU A 435 -11.40 23.19 -7.92
N ALA A 436 -10.73 23.68 -8.97
CA ALA A 436 -11.37 23.96 -10.26
C ALA A 436 -11.54 22.69 -11.12
N ARG A 437 -10.90 21.58 -10.77
CA ARG A 437 -10.99 20.31 -11.50
C ARG A 437 -12.24 19.54 -11.11
N SER A 438 -12.92 18.97 -12.08
CA SER A 438 -14.03 18.02 -11.86
C SER A 438 -13.54 16.56 -11.78
N GLY A 439 -12.23 16.32 -11.59
CA GLY A 439 -11.58 15.01 -11.62
C GLY A 439 -10.98 14.59 -10.28
N SER A 440 -10.00 13.66 -10.36
CA SER A 440 -9.17 13.29 -9.21
C SER A 440 -8.35 14.49 -8.72
N LEU A 441 -8.12 14.58 -7.40
CA LEU A 441 -7.27 15.62 -6.81
C LEU A 441 -5.79 15.43 -7.17
N VAL A 442 -5.37 14.21 -7.47
CA VAL A 442 -4.02 13.86 -7.94
C VAL A 442 -4.10 13.60 -9.43
N GLU A 443 -3.26 14.27 -10.19
CA GLU A 443 -3.05 13.90 -11.58
C GLU A 443 -2.32 12.57 -11.61
N VAL A 444 -2.78 11.62 -12.43
CA VAL A 444 -1.98 10.44 -12.75
C VAL A 444 -0.69 10.95 -13.36
N SER A 445 0.36 10.97 -12.56
CA SER A 445 1.66 11.50 -12.97
C SER A 445 2.31 10.47 -13.87
N THR A 446 2.24 10.67 -15.17
CA THR A 446 3.28 10.13 -16.03
C THR A 446 4.53 10.99 -15.82
N THR A 447 5.41 10.47 -14.94
CA THR A 447 6.82 10.89 -14.74
C THR A 447 7.15 12.37 -14.53
N VAL A 448 7.58 12.61 -13.29
CA VAL A 448 8.73 13.43 -12.83
C VAL A 448 9.24 14.53 -13.75
N THR A 449 9.19 15.78 -13.35
CA THR A 449 10.39 16.56 -12.97
C THR A 449 10.10 18.00 -12.54
N HIS A 450 10.97 18.45 -11.69
CA HIS A 450 11.11 19.73 -10.98
C HIS A 450 10.97 21.02 -11.80
N ASN A 451 10.50 22.02 -11.05
CA ASN A 451 10.74 23.47 -11.18
C ASN A 451 10.15 24.21 -12.37
N ALA A 452 9.07 24.93 -12.09
CA ALA A 452 9.04 26.38 -12.31
C ALA A 452 7.66 26.96 -11.91
N VAL A 453 7.70 27.84 -10.93
CA VAL A 453 6.63 28.81 -10.69
C VAL A 453 6.91 30.00 -11.61
N VAL A 454 6.12 30.20 -12.63
CA VAL A 454 5.88 31.52 -13.25
C VAL A 454 4.54 31.49 -13.99
N ASP A 455 3.77 32.57 -13.82
CA ASP A 455 2.49 32.90 -14.40
C ASP A 455 2.39 32.69 -15.92
N GLU A 456 1.31 32.04 -16.36
CA GLU A 456 0.49 32.49 -17.50
C GLU A 456 -0.74 31.59 -17.74
N PRO A 457 -1.79 32.05 -18.46
CA PRO A 457 -3.14 31.54 -18.36
C PRO A 457 -3.42 30.25 -19.15
N GLU A 458 -4.44 29.57 -18.72
CA GLU A 458 -5.08 28.34 -19.22
C GLU A 458 -4.77 27.92 -20.67
N ARG A 459 -3.95 26.87 -20.79
CA ARG A 459 -3.81 26.08 -22.02
C ARG A 459 -3.99 24.59 -21.71
N SER A 460 -4.58 23.88 -22.66
CA SER A 460 -4.86 22.44 -22.67
C SER A 460 -3.70 21.59 -22.08
N PRO A 461 -3.98 20.45 -21.38
CA PRO A 461 -2.96 19.56 -20.80
C PRO A 461 -1.86 19.10 -21.78
N LEU A 462 -2.16 19.08 -23.07
CA LEU A 462 -1.22 18.73 -24.15
C LEU A 462 -0.23 19.86 -24.51
N ALA A 463 -0.34 21.03 -23.91
CA ALA A 463 0.45 22.20 -24.26
C ALA A 463 1.29 22.80 -23.11
N ARG A 464 1.25 22.20 -21.89
CA ARG A 464 2.06 22.67 -20.77
C ARG A 464 3.50 22.25 -20.96
N ASP A 465 4.42 23.20 -20.92
CA ASP A 465 5.88 23.05 -20.89
C ASP A 465 6.66 22.80 -22.20
N ALA A 466 6.11 23.08 -23.36
CA ALA A 466 6.90 22.99 -24.59
C ALA A 466 8.19 23.88 -24.55
N ALA A 467 8.22 24.95 -23.76
CA ALA A 467 9.40 25.81 -23.65
C ALA A 467 10.53 25.21 -22.80
N ALA A 468 10.20 24.36 -21.84
CA ALA A 468 11.19 23.71 -20.97
C ALA A 468 11.74 22.39 -21.53
N ILE A 469 11.08 21.81 -22.54
CA ILE A 469 11.45 20.51 -23.11
C ILE A 469 12.91 20.49 -23.62
N PRO A 470 13.41 21.48 -24.40
CA PRO A 470 14.77 21.42 -24.93
C PRO A 470 15.83 21.34 -23.84
N ALA A 471 15.75 22.20 -22.81
CA ALA A 471 16.72 22.21 -21.72
C ALA A 471 16.69 20.89 -20.92
N ARG A 472 15.52 20.26 -20.79
CA ARG A 472 15.38 18.96 -20.11
C ARG A 472 15.99 17.83 -20.94
N VAL A 473 15.76 17.83 -22.25
CA VAL A 473 16.35 16.83 -23.15
C VAL A 473 17.87 16.93 -23.13
N ASP A 474 18.43 18.14 -23.19
CA ASP A 474 19.88 18.36 -23.11
C ASP A 474 20.46 17.89 -21.78
N GLY A 475 19.79 18.17 -20.66
CA GLY A 475 20.18 17.70 -19.34
C GLY A 475 20.18 16.18 -19.23
N MET A 476 19.16 15.52 -19.77
CA MET A 476 19.10 14.04 -19.80
C MET A 476 20.18 13.43 -20.69
N LEU A 477 20.42 13.99 -21.89
CA LEU A 477 21.47 13.51 -22.78
C LEU A 477 22.87 13.68 -22.14
N ALA A 478 23.11 14.80 -21.44
CA ALA A 478 24.35 15.00 -20.70
C ALA A 478 24.54 13.98 -19.57
N ALA A 479 23.46 13.60 -18.88
CA ALA A 479 23.51 12.59 -17.81
C ALA A 479 23.75 11.16 -18.31
N MET A 480 23.41 10.85 -19.57
CA MET A 480 23.63 9.53 -20.19
C MET A 480 25.09 9.25 -20.56
N GLY A 481 25.94 10.27 -20.60
CA GLY A 481 27.38 10.14 -20.85
C GLY A 481 27.78 10.01 -22.32
N GLU A 482 29.10 10.01 -22.58
CA GLU A 482 29.67 10.07 -23.95
C GLU A 482 29.45 8.80 -24.79
N THR A 483 29.14 7.67 -24.14
CA THR A 483 28.89 6.39 -24.85
C THR A 483 27.46 6.24 -25.36
N PHE A 484 26.58 7.20 -25.04
CA PHE A 484 25.20 7.16 -25.51
C PHE A 484 25.12 7.63 -26.96
N PRO A 485 24.30 6.97 -27.82
CA PRO A 485 24.27 7.23 -29.26
C PRO A 485 23.71 8.60 -29.67
N LEU A 486 23.10 9.32 -28.73
CA LEU A 486 22.65 10.70 -28.91
C LEU A 486 23.44 11.62 -27.99
N SER A 487 24.07 12.66 -28.53
CA SER A 487 24.84 13.63 -27.76
C SER A 487 24.02 14.86 -27.38
N PRO A 488 24.40 15.60 -26.34
CA PRO A 488 23.89 16.95 -26.11
C PRO A 488 24.07 17.81 -27.37
N GLY A 489 23.03 18.49 -27.82
CA GLY A 489 23.02 19.24 -29.08
C GLY A 489 22.48 18.47 -30.29
N SER A 490 22.21 17.15 -30.17
CA SER A 490 21.47 16.40 -31.18
C SER A 490 20.00 16.86 -31.31
N VAL A 491 19.52 17.58 -30.28
CA VAL A 491 18.18 18.17 -30.23
C VAL A 491 18.34 19.67 -29.97
N SER A 492 17.79 20.49 -30.84
CA SER A 492 17.88 21.94 -30.72
C SER A 492 16.50 22.56 -30.49
N PRO A 493 16.40 23.69 -29.80
CA PRO A 493 15.15 24.45 -29.73
C PRO A 493 14.68 24.82 -31.15
N ALA A 494 13.42 24.59 -31.45
CA ALA A 494 12.85 24.96 -32.74
C ALA A 494 12.92 26.49 -32.93
N THR A 495 13.55 26.94 -33.97
CA THR A 495 13.66 28.38 -34.31
C THR A 495 12.31 28.98 -34.73
N THR A 496 11.40 28.16 -35.22
CA THR A 496 10.03 28.55 -35.58
C THR A 496 9.07 27.47 -35.09
N ARG A 497 8.10 27.84 -34.26
CA ARG A 497 7.06 26.90 -33.80
C ARG A 497 6.09 26.60 -34.96
N GLN A 498 6.37 25.55 -35.70
CA GLN A 498 5.40 24.98 -36.63
C GLN A 498 4.68 23.81 -35.99
N THR A 499 3.45 24.01 -35.53
CA THR A 499 2.62 22.95 -34.97
C THR A 499 1.37 22.79 -35.82
N LEU A 500 1.03 21.57 -36.17
CA LEU A 500 -0.27 21.28 -36.76
C LEU A 500 -1.37 21.39 -35.68
N PRO A 501 -2.57 21.88 -36.01
CA PRO A 501 -3.68 21.94 -35.08
C PRO A 501 -4.05 20.54 -34.58
N LEU A 502 -4.48 20.44 -33.32
CA LEU A 502 -5.02 19.21 -32.78
C LEU A 502 -6.20 18.73 -33.63
N ALA A 503 -6.32 17.43 -33.82
CA ALA A 503 -7.41 16.83 -34.56
C ALA A 503 -8.17 15.82 -33.68
N THR A 504 -9.49 15.69 -33.93
CA THR A 504 -10.26 14.62 -33.26
C THR A 504 -10.17 13.34 -34.07
N MET A 505 -10.04 12.20 -33.37
CA MET A 505 -9.97 10.88 -33.99
C MET A 505 -11.19 10.59 -34.86
N GLY A 506 -12.37 11.11 -34.49
CA GLY A 506 -13.59 10.98 -35.27
C GLY A 506 -13.52 11.68 -36.64
N ASN A 507 -12.84 12.84 -36.72
CA ASN A 507 -12.61 13.54 -37.99
C ASN A 507 -11.59 12.80 -38.85
N LEU A 508 -10.45 12.44 -38.25
CA LEU A 508 -9.40 11.67 -38.93
C LEU A 508 -9.91 10.34 -39.48
N ALA A 509 -10.80 9.68 -38.76
CA ALA A 509 -11.45 8.46 -39.27
C ALA A 509 -12.42 8.69 -40.39
N ARG A 510 -13.17 9.81 -40.37
CA ARG A 510 -14.10 10.18 -41.46
C ARG A 510 -13.34 10.56 -42.73
N GLU A 511 -12.20 11.19 -42.57
CA GLU A 511 -11.31 11.59 -43.68
C GLU A 511 -10.45 10.42 -44.19
N GLY A 512 -10.47 9.27 -43.51
CA GLY A 512 -9.78 8.06 -43.95
C GLY A 512 -8.32 7.95 -43.51
N HIS A 513 -7.83 8.88 -42.68
CA HIS A 513 -6.45 8.91 -42.16
C HIS A 513 -6.17 7.84 -41.09
N VAL A 514 -7.21 7.36 -40.42
CA VAL A 514 -7.11 6.31 -39.40
C VAL A 514 -8.33 5.38 -39.44
N ARG A 515 -8.11 4.10 -39.16
CA ARG A 515 -9.19 3.09 -39.02
C ARG A 515 -9.13 2.47 -37.64
N CYS A 516 -10.30 2.34 -36.99
CA CYS A 516 -10.44 1.60 -35.75
C CYS A 516 -11.06 0.23 -36.05
N LEU A 517 -10.28 -0.82 -35.82
CA LEU A 517 -10.67 -2.21 -36.08
C LEU A 517 -10.89 -2.92 -34.75
N SER A 518 -11.93 -3.74 -34.62
CA SER A 518 -12.19 -4.53 -33.43
C SER A 518 -11.28 -5.75 -33.37
N GLY A 519 -10.83 -6.11 -32.17
CA GLY A 519 -10.13 -7.36 -31.97
C GLY A 519 -11.02 -8.59 -32.18
N THR A 520 -10.39 -9.73 -32.38
CA THR A 520 -11.02 -11.02 -32.64
C THR A 520 -11.48 -11.65 -31.31
N ARG A 521 -12.69 -12.20 -31.26
CA ARG A 521 -13.20 -12.96 -30.12
C ARG A 521 -12.64 -14.38 -30.17
N LEU A 522 -11.48 -14.56 -29.55
CA LEU A 522 -10.82 -15.86 -29.45
C LEU A 522 -11.50 -16.74 -28.40
N ARG A 523 -11.57 -18.05 -28.67
CA ARG A 523 -11.94 -19.06 -27.67
C ARG A 523 -10.72 -19.36 -26.80
N ALA A 524 -10.95 -19.61 -25.51
CA ALA A 524 -9.86 -19.85 -24.56
C ALA A 524 -9.00 -21.08 -24.95
N GLU A 525 -9.64 -22.11 -25.52
CA GLU A 525 -8.98 -23.33 -26.01
C GLU A 525 -8.05 -23.12 -27.20
N HIS A 526 -8.21 -22.02 -27.92
CA HIS A 526 -7.40 -21.66 -29.10
C HIS A 526 -6.21 -20.75 -28.78
N VAL A 527 -6.03 -20.42 -27.51
CA VAL A 527 -4.95 -19.56 -27.01
C VAL A 527 -4.12 -20.36 -26.01
N GLY A 528 -2.83 -20.48 -26.27
CA GLY A 528 -1.90 -21.22 -25.41
C GLY A 528 -0.49 -20.66 -25.49
N ALA A 529 0.46 -21.32 -24.83
CA ALA A 529 1.89 -21.07 -24.99
C ALA A 529 2.42 -21.99 -26.09
N GLY A 530 3.11 -21.44 -27.09
CA GLY A 530 3.67 -22.25 -28.18
C GLY A 530 4.04 -21.43 -29.40
N HIS A 531 4.13 -22.11 -30.55
CA HIS A 531 4.42 -21.44 -31.84
C HIS A 531 3.12 -21.02 -32.53
N GLY A 532 3.01 -19.75 -32.92
CA GLY A 532 1.82 -19.24 -33.57
C GLY A 532 1.87 -17.74 -33.80
N PHE A 533 0.72 -17.13 -34.01
CA PHE A 533 0.58 -15.69 -33.97
C PHE A 533 0.57 -15.21 -32.50
N ILE A 534 1.32 -14.18 -32.19
CA ILE A 534 1.29 -13.54 -30.86
C ILE A 534 -0.12 -13.00 -30.60
N VAL A 535 -0.67 -13.31 -29.44
CA VAL A 535 -1.99 -12.78 -29.02
C VAL A 535 -1.77 -11.57 -28.11
N ILE A 536 -2.38 -10.46 -28.46
CA ILE A 536 -2.33 -9.22 -27.69
C ILE A 536 -3.75 -8.84 -27.27
N GLY A 537 -3.98 -8.84 -25.99
CA GLY A 537 -5.26 -8.48 -25.37
C GLY A 537 -5.09 -7.55 -24.20
N THR A 538 -6.11 -7.47 -23.37
CA THR A 538 -6.10 -6.64 -22.16
C THR A 538 -4.98 -7.02 -21.20
N ASP A 539 -4.64 -8.31 -21.09
CA ASP A 539 -3.63 -8.78 -20.14
C ASP A 539 -2.23 -8.33 -20.53
N GLU A 540 -1.89 -8.37 -21.83
CA GLU A 540 -0.61 -7.88 -22.34
C GLU A 540 -0.53 -6.35 -22.24
N LEU A 541 -1.60 -5.65 -22.61
CA LEU A 541 -1.64 -4.19 -22.56
C LEU A 541 -1.57 -3.64 -21.14
N THR A 542 -2.08 -4.39 -20.15
CA THR A 542 -2.01 -4.00 -18.73
C THR A 542 -0.77 -4.53 -18.01
N GLY A 543 0.11 -5.26 -18.71
CA GLY A 543 1.32 -5.84 -18.11
C GLY A 543 1.07 -7.05 -17.20
N ARG A 544 -0.14 -7.63 -17.18
CA ARG A 544 -0.44 -8.86 -16.42
C ARG A 544 0.20 -10.09 -17.05
N SER A 545 0.39 -10.07 -18.36
CA SER A 545 1.09 -11.11 -19.10
C SER A 545 2.11 -10.45 -20.03
N PRO A 546 3.32 -11.01 -20.17
CA PRO A 546 4.30 -10.51 -21.13
C PRO A 546 3.77 -10.65 -22.57
N VAL A 547 4.08 -9.69 -23.43
CA VAL A 547 3.82 -9.82 -24.87
C VAL A 547 4.61 -11.01 -25.41
N GLY A 548 3.93 -11.89 -26.16
CA GLY A 548 4.51 -13.13 -26.69
C GLY A 548 4.35 -14.37 -25.79
N SER A 549 3.84 -14.22 -24.57
CA SER A 549 3.56 -15.37 -23.69
C SER A 549 2.34 -16.19 -24.15
N ARG A 550 1.41 -15.56 -24.86
CA ARG A 550 0.23 -16.21 -25.43
C ARG A 550 0.28 -16.19 -26.95
N THR A 551 -0.05 -17.32 -27.56
CA THR A 551 -0.06 -17.50 -29.01
C THR A 551 -1.34 -18.20 -29.47
N ALA A 552 -1.69 -18.01 -30.75
CA ALA A 552 -2.74 -18.75 -31.44
C ALA A 552 -2.12 -19.52 -32.61
N ASP A 553 -2.42 -20.81 -32.73
CA ASP A 553 -1.94 -21.61 -33.87
C ASP A 553 -2.40 -21.00 -35.19
N ARG A 554 -1.49 -20.93 -36.14
CA ARG A 554 -1.71 -20.21 -37.43
C ARG A 554 -2.78 -20.86 -38.28
N LEU A 555 -2.79 -22.20 -38.34
CA LEU A 555 -3.76 -22.93 -39.16
C LEU A 555 -5.13 -22.90 -38.50
N LEU A 556 -5.17 -23.12 -37.19
CA LEU A 556 -6.39 -23.06 -36.44
C LEU A 556 -7.01 -21.65 -36.45
N PHE A 557 -6.19 -20.61 -36.42
CA PHE A 557 -6.67 -19.24 -36.50
C PHE A 557 -7.27 -18.96 -37.88
N ALA A 558 -6.60 -19.36 -38.96
CA ALA A 558 -7.10 -19.15 -40.33
C ALA A 558 -8.41 -19.90 -40.59
N ASP A 559 -8.56 -21.11 -40.05
CA ASP A 559 -9.77 -21.93 -40.21
C ASP A 559 -10.93 -21.41 -39.35
N SER A 560 -10.67 -21.17 -38.06
CA SER A 560 -11.72 -20.84 -37.09
C SER A 560 -12.13 -19.36 -37.07
N TYR A 561 -11.29 -18.47 -37.59
CA TYR A 561 -11.51 -17.02 -37.60
C TYR A 561 -11.29 -16.37 -38.96
N PRO A 562 -12.05 -16.73 -39.98
CA PRO A 562 -11.83 -16.24 -41.37
C PRO A 562 -12.00 -14.71 -41.50
N ALA A 563 -12.72 -14.05 -40.58
CA ALA A 563 -12.83 -12.61 -40.47
C ALA A 563 -11.79 -11.99 -39.52
N GLY A 564 -10.95 -12.81 -38.88
CA GLY A 564 -9.89 -12.38 -37.99
C GLY A 564 -8.83 -11.57 -38.76
N ARG A 565 -8.33 -10.52 -38.15
CA ARG A 565 -7.35 -9.63 -38.77
C ARG A 565 -6.06 -9.68 -37.98
N LEU A 566 -4.97 -9.74 -38.70
CA LEU A 566 -3.64 -9.55 -38.17
C LEU A 566 -3.28 -8.07 -38.17
N THR A 567 -2.43 -7.70 -37.24
CA THR A 567 -1.82 -6.38 -37.19
C THR A 567 -0.85 -6.17 -38.34
N GLU A 568 -0.67 -4.92 -38.72
CA GLU A 568 0.38 -4.45 -39.63
C GLU A 568 1.42 -3.66 -38.85
N PRO A 569 2.68 -3.57 -39.31
CA PRO A 569 3.69 -2.78 -38.65
C PRO A 569 3.25 -1.33 -38.47
N GLY A 570 3.31 -0.82 -37.23
CA GLY A 570 2.87 0.52 -36.86
C GLY A 570 1.42 0.63 -36.38
N ASP A 571 0.67 -0.48 -36.33
CA ASP A 571 -0.65 -0.50 -35.72
C ASP A 571 -0.56 -0.17 -34.21
N VAL A 572 -1.47 0.66 -33.73
CA VAL A 572 -1.58 0.99 -32.30
C VAL A 572 -2.72 0.18 -31.70
N ILE A 573 -2.36 -0.77 -30.83
CA ILE A 573 -3.33 -1.63 -30.15
C ILE A 573 -3.76 -0.93 -28.86
N ILE A 574 -5.07 -0.82 -28.65
CA ILE A 574 -5.64 -0.07 -27.53
C ILE A 574 -6.61 -0.91 -26.71
N CYS A 575 -6.66 -0.64 -25.43
CA CYS A 575 -7.69 -1.15 -24.52
C CYS A 575 -8.34 0.00 -23.76
N THR A 576 -9.68 0.03 -23.79
CA THR A 576 -10.50 1.00 -23.06
C THR A 576 -11.04 0.33 -21.81
N GLY A 577 -10.34 0.44 -20.69
CA GLY A 577 -10.72 -0.13 -19.40
C GLY A 577 -10.73 0.93 -18.30
N ALA A 578 -10.39 0.53 -17.07
CA ALA A 578 -10.22 1.45 -15.95
C ALA A 578 -9.09 2.47 -16.17
N SER A 579 -8.11 2.13 -17.00
CA SER A 579 -7.10 3.03 -17.58
C SER A 579 -6.98 2.76 -19.08
N MET A 580 -6.76 3.83 -19.86
CA MET A 580 -6.43 3.69 -21.26
C MET A 580 -5.03 3.11 -21.38
N ARG A 581 -4.87 2.08 -22.22
CA ARG A 581 -3.56 1.50 -22.53
C ARG A 581 -3.40 1.41 -24.03
N ALA A 582 -2.20 1.70 -24.48
CA ALA A 582 -1.83 1.63 -25.89
C ALA A 582 -0.46 0.98 -26.07
N TRP A 583 -0.32 0.20 -27.10
CA TRP A 583 0.93 -0.45 -27.48
C TRP A 583 1.09 -0.43 -29.00
N VAL A 584 2.29 -0.16 -29.47
CA VAL A 584 2.58 -0.08 -30.91
C VAL A 584 3.15 -1.42 -31.37
N ASP A 585 2.44 -2.10 -32.25
CA ASP A 585 2.96 -3.29 -32.92
C ASP A 585 3.90 -2.88 -34.06
N ARG A 586 5.18 -3.12 -33.88
CA ARG A 586 6.22 -2.74 -34.86
C ARG A 586 6.53 -3.81 -35.87
N GLU A 587 6.26 -5.05 -35.49
CA GLU A 587 6.54 -6.21 -36.35
C GLU A 587 5.31 -6.61 -37.17
N GLY A 588 4.14 -6.34 -36.63
CA GLY A 588 2.90 -6.80 -37.22
C GLY A 588 2.66 -8.30 -37.02
N SER A 589 1.68 -8.83 -37.71
CA SER A 589 1.30 -10.25 -37.69
C SER A 589 0.84 -10.77 -36.35
N SER A 590 0.41 -9.90 -35.43
CA SER A 590 -0.20 -10.26 -34.16
C SER A 590 -1.72 -10.37 -34.25
N VAL A 591 -2.33 -11.20 -33.44
CA VAL A 591 -3.77 -11.32 -33.26
C VAL A 591 -4.22 -10.48 -32.08
N VAL A 592 -5.10 -9.51 -32.32
CA VAL A 592 -5.64 -8.70 -31.23
C VAL A 592 -6.92 -9.35 -30.70
N ALA A 593 -6.89 -9.67 -29.40
CA ALA A 593 -8.03 -10.28 -28.71
C ALA A 593 -9.04 -9.23 -28.24
N PHE A 594 -10.33 -9.42 -28.54
CA PHE A 594 -11.41 -8.59 -27.98
C PHE A 594 -11.36 -8.59 -26.43
N PRO A 595 -11.58 -7.45 -25.72
CA PRO A 595 -12.13 -6.17 -26.19
C PRO A 595 -11.09 -5.16 -26.73
N ALA A 596 -9.81 -5.51 -26.81
CA ALA A 596 -8.81 -4.63 -27.40
C ALA A 596 -9.14 -4.31 -28.88
N ARG A 597 -8.63 -3.19 -29.37
CA ARG A 597 -8.88 -2.67 -30.73
C ARG A 597 -7.57 -2.24 -31.36
N ILE A 598 -7.58 -2.15 -32.68
CA ILE A 598 -6.45 -1.70 -33.48
C ILE A 598 -6.79 -0.32 -34.05
N LEU A 599 -5.92 0.65 -33.88
CA LEU A 599 -5.93 1.91 -34.60
C LEU A 599 -4.85 1.82 -35.68
N ARG A 600 -5.28 1.74 -36.92
CA ARG A 600 -4.41 1.66 -38.10
C ARG A 600 -4.36 3.02 -38.77
N ILE A 601 -3.17 3.60 -38.86
CA ILE A 601 -2.91 4.84 -39.55
C ILE A 601 -2.81 4.55 -41.07
N SER A 602 -3.30 5.44 -41.92
CA SER A 602 -3.21 5.29 -43.38
C SER A 602 -1.78 5.55 -43.85
N ASP A 603 -1.18 4.60 -44.57
CA ASP A 603 0.15 4.76 -45.16
C ASP A 603 0.20 5.83 -46.24
N SER A 604 -0.88 5.97 -47.00
CA SER A 604 -0.95 6.91 -48.13
C SER A 604 -1.12 8.37 -47.69
N ASP A 605 -1.87 8.60 -46.61
CA ASP A 605 -2.06 9.93 -46.02
C ASP A 605 -2.30 9.84 -44.52
N PRO A 606 -1.21 9.82 -43.75
CA PRO A 606 -1.30 9.72 -42.28
C PRO A 606 -1.67 11.05 -41.58
N ALA A 607 -1.91 12.13 -42.30
CA ALA A 607 -2.32 13.45 -41.79
C ALA A 607 -1.46 13.98 -40.64
N GLY A 608 -0.18 13.62 -40.57
CA GLY A 608 0.72 13.99 -39.49
C GLY A 608 0.66 13.06 -38.25
N LEU A 609 -0.07 11.96 -38.30
CA LEU A 609 -0.06 10.96 -37.22
C LEU A 609 1.24 10.13 -37.25
N LEU A 610 1.75 9.82 -36.05
CA LEU A 610 2.81 8.84 -35.84
C LEU A 610 2.35 7.82 -34.78
N PRO A 611 2.64 6.51 -34.94
CA PRO A 611 2.18 5.49 -34.01
C PRO A 611 2.57 5.75 -32.55
N ASP A 612 3.83 6.14 -32.29
CA ASP A 612 4.34 6.41 -30.94
C ASP A 612 3.64 7.63 -30.29
N VAL A 613 3.38 8.68 -31.07
CA VAL A 613 2.68 9.87 -30.59
C VAL A 613 1.20 9.56 -30.35
N LEU A 614 0.59 8.80 -31.27
CA LEU A 614 -0.79 8.36 -31.13
C LEU A 614 -0.98 7.47 -29.89
N ALA A 615 -0.06 6.53 -29.63
CA ALA A 615 -0.10 5.69 -28.45
C ALA A 615 -0.04 6.53 -27.16
N ALA A 616 0.90 7.48 -27.05
CA ALA A 616 1.02 8.37 -25.91
C ALA A 616 -0.22 9.26 -25.72
N ASP A 617 -0.80 9.76 -26.83
CA ASP A 617 -2.03 10.56 -26.76
C ASP A 617 -3.25 9.73 -26.32
N VAL A 618 -3.35 8.47 -26.74
CA VAL A 618 -4.41 7.54 -26.31
C VAL A 618 -4.33 7.28 -24.81
N GLU A 619 -3.15 7.03 -24.27
CA GLU A 619 -2.97 6.80 -22.83
C GLU A 619 -3.34 8.02 -21.99
N ALA A 620 -3.20 9.21 -22.54
CA ALA A 620 -3.61 10.45 -21.89
C ALA A 620 -5.14 10.72 -21.95
N GLN A 621 -5.91 9.94 -22.72
CA GLN A 621 -7.36 10.13 -22.82
C GLN A 621 -8.10 9.61 -21.59
N ARG A 622 -9.21 10.26 -21.26
CA ARG A 622 -10.08 9.87 -20.14
C ARG A 622 -11.43 9.28 -20.58
N SER A 623 -11.80 9.49 -21.82
CA SER A 623 -13.08 9.01 -22.39
C SER A 623 -12.89 7.70 -23.11
N SER A 624 -13.77 6.73 -22.90
CA SER A 624 -13.82 5.47 -23.67
C SER A 624 -14.31 5.64 -25.11
N ASP A 625 -14.92 6.81 -25.45
CA ASP A 625 -15.34 7.13 -26.81
C ASP A 625 -14.15 7.63 -27.64
N TRP A 626 -13.49 6.70 -28.31
CA TRP A 626 -12.30 6.96 -29.13
C TRP A 626 -12.52 8.04 -30.21
N LYS A 627 -13.74 8.26 -30.67
CA LYS A 627 -14.03 9.28 -31.68
C LYS A 627 -13.86 10.70 -31.17
N ARG A 628 -13.99 10.90 -29.85
CA ARG A 628 -13.81 12.20 -29.18
C ARG A 628 -12.38 12.49 -28.79
N TRP A 629 -11.47 11.52 -28.93
CA TRP A 629 -10.09 11.73 -28.55
C TRP A 629 -9.43 12.80 -29.41
N THR A 630 -8.69 13.66 -28.77
CA THR A 630 -7.92 14.72 -29.41
C THR A 630 -6.46 14.28 -29.46
N VAL A 631 -5.86 14.31 -30.64
CA VAL A 631 -4.51 13.81 -30.89
C VAL A 631 -3.63 14.87 -31.53
N ARG A 632 -2.33 14.80 -31.24
CA ARG A 632 -1.30 15.66 -31.80
C ARG A 632 -0.89 15.14 -33.16
N ARG A 633 -0.47 16.08 -33.99
CA ARG A 633 -0.01 15.80 -35.37
C ARG A 633 1.37 16.39 -35.57
N ILE A 634 2.25 15.66 -36.22
CA ILE A 634 3.64 16.05 -36.45
C ILE A 634 3.79 16.57 -37.89
N VAL A 635 4.48 17.69 -38.02
CA VAL A 635 4.81 18.26 -39.35
C VAL A 635 5.68 17.27 -40.14
N GLN A 636 5.57 17.31 -41.46
CA GLN A 636 6.19 16.31 -42.34
C GLN A 636 7.70 16.21 -42.17
N GLU A 637 8.35 17.35 -41.97
CA GLU A 637 9.81 17.48 -41.86
C GLU A 637 10.36 16.81 -40.58
N GLU A 638 9.57 16.80 -39.47
CA GLU A 638 9.97 16.25 -38.19
C GLU A 638 9.63 14.76 -37.99
N ARG A 639 8.86 14.18 -38.91
CA ARG A 639 8.38 12.79 -38.76
C ARG A 639 9.50 11.77 -38.86
N ALA A 640 10.34 11.86 -39.89
CA ALA A 640 11.45 10.93 -40.10
C ALA A 640 12.54 11.08 -39.03
N PRO A 641 12.99 12.28 -38.67
CA PRO A 641 13.93 12.47 -37.55
C PRO A 641 13.42 11.89 -36.23
N LEU A 642 12.16 12.17 -35.86
CA LEU A 642 11.57 11.67 -34.62
C LEU A 642 11.49 10.13 -34.62
N THR A 643 11.05 9.54 -35.71
CA THR A 643 10.95 8.07 -35.86
C THR A 643 12.32 7.41 -35.69
N THR A 644 13.37 7.97 -36.33
CA THR A 644 14.75 7.45 -36.21
C THR A 644 15.27 7.59 -34.80
N THR A 645 15.10 8.74 -34.18
CA THR A 645 15.54 8.98 -32.79
C THR A 645 14.86 8.03 -31.81
N LEU A 646 13.55 7.84 -31.93
CA LEU A 646 12.81 6.89 -31.09
C LEU A 646 13.24 5.44 -31.34
N ALA A 647 13.60 5.08 -32.56
CA ALA A 647 14.15 3.75 -32.88
C ALA A 647 15.51 3.53 -32.20
N THR A 648 16.41 4.52 -32.24
CA THR A 648 17.72 4.50 -31.56
C THR A 648 17.57 4.33 -30.05
N LEU A 649 16.68 5.11 -29.42
CA LEU A 649 16.41 5.01 -27.98
C LEU A 649 15.87 3.63 -27.58
N ARG A 650 15.02 3.03 -28.40
CA ARG A 650 14.50 1.69 -28.14
C ARG A 650 15.57 0.62 -28.27
N SER A 651 16.43 0.71 -29.28
CA SER A 651 17.54 -0.21 -29.48
C SER A 651 18.50 -0.17 -28.29
N GLU A 652 18.83 1.02 -27.83
CA GLU A 652 19.70 1.20 -26.65
C GLU A 652 19.05 0.65 -25.38
N ARG A 653 17.78 0.91 -25.17
CA ARG A 653 17.04 0.32 -24.04
C ARG A 653 17.05 -1.21 -24.08
N ALA A 654 16.86 -1.81 -25.25
CA ALA A 654 16.90 -3.26 -25.40
C ALA A 654 18.29 -3.82 -25.08
N ALA A 655 19.36 -3.16 -25.55
CA ALA A 655 20.73 -3.55 -25.24
C ALA A 655 21.07 -3.45 -23.75
N LEU A 656 20.57 -2.41 -23.07
CA LEU A 656 20.76 -2.26 -21.62
C LEU A 656 20.01 -3.33 -20.82
N LEU A 657 18.80 -3.69 -21.22
CA LEU A 657 18.03 -4.77 -20.58
C LEU A 657 18.69 -6.13 -20.77
N ASP A 658 19.23 -6.40 -21.96
CA ASP A 658 19.99 -7.62 -22.25
C ASP A 658 21.26 -7.69 -21.37
N ARG A 659 21.97 -6.57 -21.26
CA ARG A 659 23.16 -6.48 -20.40
C ARG A 659 22.83 -6.70 -18.90
N LEU A 660 21.70 -6.16 -18.41
CA LEU A 660 21.24 -6.43 -17.05
C LEU A 660 20.98 -7.93 -16.85
N HIS A 661 20.28 -8.56 -17.78
CA HIS A 661 20.01 -9.99 -17.72
C HIS A 661 21.30 -10.84 -17.74
N GLN A 662 22.29 -10.45 -18.55
CA GLN A 662 23.62 -11.10 -18.56
C GLN A 662 24.35 -10.93 -17.22
N LEU A 663 24.24 -9.76 -16.57
CA LEU A 663 24.83 -9.54 -15.25
C LEU A 663 24.15 -10.40 -14.17
N ASP A 664 22.83 -10.53 -14.21
CA ASP A 664 22.10 -11.40 -13.29
C ASP A 664 22.53 -12.87 -13.49
N GLN A 665 22.58 -13.35 -14.73
CA GLN A 665 23.05 -14.71 -15.04
C GLN A 665 24.52 -14.93 -14.60
N LEU A 666 25.39 -13.95 -14.82
CA LEU A 666 26.77 -14.02 -14.36
C LEU A 666 26.86 -14.10 -12.84
N THR A 667 26.05 -13.34 -12.14
CA THR A 667 25.98 -13.37 -10.68
C THR A 667 25.58 -14.75 -10.17
N ASP A 668 24.54 -15.35 -10.74
CA ASP A 668 24.08 -16.69 -10.38
C ASP A 668 25.17 -17.75 -10.67
N LEU A 669 25.79 -17.69 -11.85
CA LEU A 669 26.86 -18.61 -12.20
C LEU A 669 28.11 -18.48 -11.31
N LEU A 670 28.48 -17.26 -10.89
CA LEU A 670 29.59 -17.04 -9.98
C LEU A 670 29.27 -17.59 -8.57
N VAL A 671 28.06 -17.30 -8.07
CA VAL A 671 27.60 -17.81 -6.77
C VAL A 671 27.61 -19.34 -6.76
N ASP A 672 26.97 -19.96 -7.76
CA ASP A 672 26.88 -21.41 -7.86
C ASP A 672 28.28 -22.05 -8.09
N GLY A 673 29.10 -21.46 -8.95
CA GLY A 673 30.44 -21.96 -9.26
C GLY A 673 31.40 -21.92 -8.07
N VAL A 674 31.36 -20.86 -7.27
CA VAL A 674 32.15 -20.74 -6.03
C VAL A 674 31.60 -21.68 -4.95
N ALA A 675 30.28 -21.71 -4.77
CA ALA A 675 29.64 -22.58 -3.78
C ALA A 675 29.87 -24.09 -4.08
N ALA A 676 29.89 -24.46 -5.36
CA ALA A 676 30.18 -25.84 -5.80
C ALA A 676 31.67 -26.14 -5.84
N GLY A 677 32.55 -25.19 -5.54
CA GLY A 677 34.01 -25.35 -5.60
C GLY A 677 34.56 -25.50 -7.03
N SER A 678 33.81 -25.17 -8.06
CA SER A 678 34.20 -25.21 -9.48
C SER A 678 34.88 -23.91 -9.95
N LEU A 679 34.71 -22.82 -9.20
CA LEU A 679 35.35 -21.53 -9.45
C LEU A 679 36.07 -21.02 -8.21
N THR A 680 37.19 -20.31 -8.44
CA THR A 680 37.91 -19.57 -7.41
C THR A 680 38.07 -18.13 -7.90
N LEU A 681 37.62 -17.15 -7.10
CA LEU A 681 37.78 -15.74 -7.43
C LEU A 681 39.15 -15.26 -6.93
N THR A 682 39.99 -14.75 -7.82
CA THR A 682 41.15 -13.94 -7.44
C THR A 682 40.64 -12.56 -7.07
N GLY A 683 40.96 -12.10 -5.83
CA GLY A 683 40.53 -10.80 -5.35
C GLY A 683 40.90 -9.69 -6.34
N THR A 684 39.91 -8.88 -6.69
CA THR A 684 40.19 -7.62 -7.42
C THR A 684 40.89 -6.69 -6.44
N ASP A 685 42.13 -6.27 -6.78
CA ASP A 685 42.91 -5.26 -6.05
C ASP A 685 42.16 -3.89 -6.04
N ALA A 686 41.04 -3.82 -5.33
CA ALA A 686 40.32 -2.56 -5.08
C ALA A 686 40.97 -1.73 -3.95
N ASP A 687 41.96 -2.28 -3.23
CA ASP A 687 42.58 -1.65 -2.04
C ASP A 687 43.86 -0.85 -2.31
N SER A 688 44.33 -0.74 -3.56
CA SER A 688 45.60 -0.06 -3.85
C SER A 688 45.53 1.48 -3.97
N ASN A 689 44.39 2.11 -3.78
CA ASN A 689 44.25 3.57 -3.95
C ASN A 689 43.87 4.38 -2.70
N LEU A 690 43.98 3.80 -1.49
CA LEU A 690 43.78 4.52 -0.23
C LEU A 690 45.05 4.48 0.66
N SER A 691 46.18 4.97 0.13
CA SER A 691 47.28 5.36 1.01
C SER A 691 47.28 6.87 1.19
N PRO A 692 47.14 7.39 2.43
CA PRO A 692 47.30 8.81 2.68
C PRO A 692 48.76 9.22 2.51
N LYS A 693 49.05 10.15 1.59
CA LYS A 693 50.35 10.80 1.52
C LYS A 693 50.61 11.50 2.87
N GLY A 694 51.56 10.91 3.62
CA GLY A 694 52.08 11.49 4.83
C GLY A 694 52.82 12.79 4.53
N THR A 695 52.59 13.74 5.38
CA THR A 695 53.25 15.03 5.58
C THR A 695 54.77 14.84 5.84
N HIS A 696 55.54 15.64 5.16
CA HIS A 696 56.76 16.28 5.69
C HIS A 696 56.64 17.80 5.49
#